data_ef33127b76ca00f0eb3cbe3e68f8bcdb
#
_entry.id   ef33127b76ca00f0eb3cbe3e68f8bcdb
#
_cell.length_a   1.000
_cell.length_b   1.000
_cell.length_c   1.000
_cell.angle_alpha   90.00
_cell.angle_beta   90.00
_cell.angle_gamma   90.00
#
_symmetry.space_group_name_H-M   'P 1'
#
loop_
_entity.id
_entity.type
_entity.pdbx_description
1 polymer ?
#
loop_
_entity_poly.entity_id
_entity_poly.type
_entity_poly.pdbx_seq_one_letter_code
_entity_poly.pdbx_strand_id
1 'polypeptide(L)'
;MKLLKASGLVLSVMAGLSLSGCSVTNNSASVAASTEISAPLSLEQIYKDKYFKAQRSTYFKWLDDGTGYTVLEARENEKDKKDDADKADDEKEHGVKGNDIVFYNADGTGRKVLVEFEKLLPEDADEPFAIESYQWSKDGKWLMVFTNSEQVWRSRSRGDFWLLNLETNKLQQLGGEQPEPKKLMFAKFSPDSSKIAYVHDNNIYMQPVGSNKVTALTTDGSATIVNGNFDWVYEEEFTIADGFRWSPDNKSIAYWQLDTSDVKFFTMINNTDELYPTLKEFPYPKAGETNSAVRVGVVSLSDQQTRWAKLEGDNRDRYIPRISWAGTGSELMIQDLNRPQSHNKIWLFDWQKQQLTKILEDKDDAFIEWFYKANWSKDGEFFIWHSERDGWRHLYRVSRGGKTIIDLTPGDYDIVDMLTINEEKNVMYFIASPENPGQRYLYSTPLDGSSKPVRVTPAEFEGSNSYYMSKDASWAMHTYSKFGTPPTKEIIKVSDHSNVKTLVENKELKEKLAKQTLPTHEFFKVNAQDGTELDGYIMFPAGMDESKKYPIVFYVYGEPWGSTVQDRFEGDSYLYKSLLTQKGFIVVSVDNRGTRAPKGRDWRKSIYKKIGSITVQDQVDALDAMAKRWDVIDTERVGVWGHSGGGSSTLNLLFRHGDKYKVGIASAPVPDIRLYDTIYQERYAGNPNTDPESYDNTSPITFAKNLTGKLLLIHGTGDDNVHYQGSERLIDELVKHNKQFEFFSYPNRSHSLREGKGTTLHYHTMMADFFEKHLLAK
;
A
#
# COMPACT_ATOMS: atom_id res chain seq x y z
N MET A 1 54.14 -33.85 -4.05
CA MET A 1 55.32 -34.17 -4.88
C MET A 1 55.38 -33.16 -6.02
N LYS A 2 56.42 -32.31 -5.98
CA LYS A 2 57.05 -31.48 -7.03
C LYS A 2 56.13 -30.62 -7.92
N LEU A 3 56.09 -29.28 -7.75
CA LEU A 3 57.06 -28.24 -8.15
C LEU A 3 57.43 -28.27 -9.64
N LEU A 4 57.15 -27.18 -10.35
CA LEU A 4 58.18 -26.40 -11.00
C LEU A 4 57.66 -25.09 -11.61
N LYS A 5 58.39 -24.05 -11.32
CA LYS A 5 58.41 -22.66 -11.77
C LYS A 5 59.01 -22.53 -13.17
N ALA A 6 58.73 -21.40 -13.85
CA ALA A 6 59.65 -20.53 -14.58
C ALA A 6 58.84 -19.38 -15.18
N SER A 7 58.99 -18.11 -14.95
CA SER A 7 60.05 -17.09 -14.97
C SER A 7 60.62 -16.80 -16.37
N GLY A 8 60.58 -15.56 -16.80
CA GLY A 8 61.34 -14.88 -17.83
C GLY A 8 60.56 -13.81 -18.56
N LEU A 9 60.73 -12.58 -18.30
CA LEU A 9 61.77 -11.55 -18.47
C LEU A 9 61.64 -10.77 -19.80
N VAL A 10 61.18 -9.51 -19.68
CA VAL A 10 61.68 -8.21 -20.23
C VAL A 10 62.40 -8.22 -21.59
N LEU A 11 61.97 -7.34 -22.49
CA LEU A 11 62.88 -6.36 -23.13
C LEU A 11 62.15 -5.15 -23.73
N SER A 12 62.57 -3.99 -23.32
CA SER A 12 62.32 -2.65 -23.86
C SER A 12 63.19 -2.38 -25.10
N VAL A 13 62.68 -1.66 -26.10
CA VAL A 13 63.47 -0.91 -27.05
C VAL A 13 62.85 0.49 -27.23
N MET A 14 63.65 1.50 -26.88
CA MET A 14 63.50 2.91 -27.27
C MET A 14 64.14 3.18 -28.65
N ALA A 15 63.51 4.04 -29.42
CA ALA A 15 64.13 5.02 -30.36
C ALA A 15 62.94 5.83 -30.94
N GLY A 16 62.83 7.13 -31.00
CA GLY A 16 63.77 8.23 -30.97
C GLY A 16 63.56 9.08 -32.24
N LEU A 17 63.21 10.39 -32.06
CA LEU A 17 63.31 11.53 -32.98
C LEU A 17 62.20 11.65 -34.08
N SER A 18 61.64 12.81 -34.40
CA SER A 18 62.08 14.23 -34.33
C SER A 18 60.87 15.19 -34.61
N LEU A 19 61.01 16.39 -34.10
CA LEU A 19 60.23 17.60 -34.20
C LEU A 19 59.81 18.04 -35.62
N SER A 20 58.53 18.47 -35.75
CA SER A 20 58.19 19.63 -36.57
C SER A 20 56.98 20.36 -35.98
N GLY A 21 57.15 21.58 -35.56
CA GLY A 21 56.14 22.40 -34.96
C GLY A 21 55.12 22.97 -35.98
N CYS A 22 53.88 22.99 -35.56
CA CYS A 22 52.88 23.97 -36.05
C CYS A 22 52.11 24.47 -34.83
N SER A 23 52.28 25.69 -34.47
CA SER A 23 51.53 26.44 -33.47
C SER A 23 50.08 26.61 -33.96
N VAL A 24 49.15 25.96 -33.31
CA VAL A 24 47.73 26.30 -33.39
C VAL A 24 47.36 26.86 -32.01
N THR A 25 47.07 28.13 -31.97
CA THR A 25 46.51 28.82 -30.81
C THR A 25 45.11 28.27 -30.54
N ASN A 26 44.97 27.36 -29.59
CA ASN A 26 43.68 27.01 -29.02
C ASN A 26 43.29 28.06 -27.96
N ASN A 27 42.36 28.93 -28.34
CA ASN A 27 41.53 29.67 -27.41
C ASN A 27 40.60 28.69 -26.71
N SER A 28 41.05 28.05 -25.64
CA SER A 28 40.17 27.41 -24.67
C SER A 28 39.57 28.49 -23.78
N ALA A 29 38.44 29.04 -24.24
CA ALA A 29 37.52 29.69 -23.32
C ALA A 29 37.04 28.64 -22.34
N SER A 30 37.62 28.62 -21.15
CA SER A 30 37.06 27.95 -19.99
C SER A 30 35.70 28.60 -19.70
N VAL A 31 34.63 27.99 -20.14
CA VAL A 31 33.31 28.26 -19.59
C VAL A 31 33.37 27.74 -18.14
N ALA A 32 33.73 28.64 -17.23
CA ALA A 32 33.45 28.45 -15.83
C ALA A 32 31.93 28.32 -15.73
N ALA A 33 31.43 27.09 -15.57
CA ALA A 33 30.09 26.88 -15.11
C ALA A 33 29.99 27.59 -13.77
N SER A 34 29.31 28.74 -13.73
CA SER A 34 28.90 29.38 -12.51
C SER A 34 27.98 28.36 -11.83
N THR A 35 28.48 27.65 -10.82
CA THR A 35 27.68 26.95 -9.87
C THR A 35 26.87 28.01 -9.13
N GLU A 36 25.70 28.37 -9.66
CA GLU A 36 24.68 29.02 -8.86
C GLU A 36 24.42 28.09 -7.69
N ILE A 37 24.87 28.49 -6.50
CA ILE A 37 24.52 27.85 -5.24
C ILE A 37 22.99 27.97 -5.16
N SER A 38 22.27 26.85 -5.38
CA SER A 38 20.83 26.87 -5.32
C SER A 38 20.40 27.20 -3.89
N ALA A 39 19.30 27.94 -3.76
CA ALA A 39 18.67 28.16 -2.47
C ALA A 39 18.39 26.82 -1.78
N PRO A 40 18.53 26.74 -0.44
CA PRO A 40 18.18 25.51 0.28
C PRO A 40 16.73 25.13 0.05
N LEU A 41 16.41 23.82 0.22
CA LEU A 41 15.04 23.32 0.19
C LEU A 41 14.17 24.10 1.18
N SER A 42 12.95 24.45 0.77
CA SER A 42 11.95 25.02 1.67
C SER A 42 10.69 24.16 1.73
N LEU A 43 9.98 24.23 2.85
CA LEU A 43 8.70 23.52 3.03
C LEU A 43 7.64 24.03 2.06
N GLU A 44 7.68 25.32 1.71
CA GLU A 44 6.79 25.91 0.71
C GLU A 44 7.03 25.28 -0.67
N GLN A 45 8.27 25.14 -1.11
CA GLN A 45 8.60 24.48 -2.38
C GLN A 45 8.12 23.04 -2.43
N ILE A 46 8.23 22.30 -1.31
CA ILE A 46 7.83 20.89 -1.22
C ILE A 46 6.30 20.74 -1.20
N TYR A 47 5.63 21.46 -0.28
CA TYR A 47 4.24 21.17 0.07
C TYR A 47 3.21 22.15 -0.50
N LYS A 48 3.57 23.44 -0.68
CA LYS A 48 2.68 24.47 -1.20
C LYS A 48 2.80 24.63 -2.70
N ASP A 49 4.01 24.95 -3.18
CA ASP A 49 4.24 25.29 -4.59
C ASP A 49 4.34 24.03 -5.47
N LYS A 50 4.46 22.84 -4.84
CA LYS A 50 4.66 21.55 -5.51
C LYS A 50 5.77 21.60 -6.56
N TYR A 51 6.85 22.38 -6.26
CA TYR A 51 7.97 22.65 -7.17
C TYR A 51 8.67 21.35 -7.61
N PHE A 52 8.73 20.35 -6.72
CA PHE A 52 9.33 19.04 -6.97
C PHE A 52 8.30 17.97 -7.38
N LYS A 53 7.19 18.39 -8.00
CA LYS A 53 6.16 17.45 -8.44
C LYS A 53 6.70 16.47 -9.47
N ALA A 54 6.52 15.17 -9.21
CA ALA A 54 6.82 14.14 -10.19
C ALA A 54 5.81 14.18 -11.35
N GLN A 55 6.28 13.83 -12.55
CA GLN A 55 5.42 13.66 -13.71
C GLN A 55 4.36 12.59 -13.40
N ARG A 56 3.07 12.94 -13.54
CA ARG A 56 1.98 12.01 -13.33
C ARG A 56 1.96 10.99 -14.47
N SER A 57 1.75 9.73 -14.11
CA SER A 57 1.38 8.70 -15.09
C SER A 57 -0.11 8.84 -15.40
N THR A 58 -0.48 8.80 -16.67
CA THR A 58 -1.88 8.68 -17.07
C THR A 58 -2.48 7.37 -16.55
N TYR A 59 -3.81 7.34 -16.39
CA TYR A 59 -4.53 6.09 -16.10
C TYR A 59 -4.22 5.08 -17.20
N PHE A 60 -3.72 3.90 -16.84
CA PHE A 60 -3.24 2.88 -17.78
C PHE A 60 -3.93 1.55 -17.46
N LYS A 61 -4.45 0.89 -18.48
CA LYS A 61 -5.12 -0.41 -18.34
C LYS A 61 -4.81 -1.33 -19.52
N TRP A 62 -4.21 -2.49 -19.23
CA TRP A 62 -4.07 -3.55 -20.23
C TRP A 62 -5.43 -4.07 -20.68
N LEU A 63 -5.58 -4.38 -21.95
CA LEU A 63 -6.73 -5.15 -22.45
C LEU A 63 -6.57 -6.62 -22.11
N ASP A 64 -7.71 -7.28 -21.89
CA ASP A 64 -7.75 -8.68 -21.44
C ASP A 64 -7.20 -9.68 -22.48
N ASP A 65 -7.22 -9.31 -23.75
CA ASP A 65 -6.69 -10.11 -24.86
C ASP A 65 -5.18 -9.92 -25.10
N GLY A 66 -4.52 -9.02 -24.36
CA GLY A 66 -3.09 -8.73 -24.49
C GLY A 66 -2.70 -7.95 -25.75
N THR A 67 -3.66 -7.55 -26.59
CA THR A 67 -3.38 -6.84 -27.87
C THR A 67 -2.85 -5.43 -27.66
N GLY A 68 -3.19 -4.81 -26.53
CA GLY A 68 -2.81 -3.43 -26.26
C GLY A 68 -3.26 -2.95 -24.88
N TYR A 69 -3.27 -1.64 -24.74
CA TYR A 69 -3.69 -0.98 -23.52
C TYR A 69 -4.50 0.29 -23.81
N THR A 70 -5.23 0.76 -22.82
CA THR A 70 -5.93 2.03 -22.87
C THR A 70 -5.39 3.00 -21.84
N VAL A 71 -5.40 4.30 -22.20
CA VAL A 71 -5.00 5.41 -21.32
C VAL A 71 -6.02 6.53 -21.40
N LEU A 72 -6.05 7.40 -20.39
CA LEU A 72 -6.75 8.68 -20.43
C LEU A 72 -5.78 9.75 -20.92
N GLU A 73 -6.06 10.36 -22.08
CA GLU A 73 -5.23 11.42 -22.68
C GLU A 73 -5.96 12.75 -22.72
N ALA A 74 -5.32 13.80 -22.19
CA ALA A 74 -5.80 15.16 -22.34
C ALA A 74 -5.74 15.60 -23.80
N ARG A 75 -6.77 16.32 -24.27
CA ARG A 75 -6.79 16.95 -25.58
C ARG A 75 -5.78 18.09 -25.66
N GLU A 76 -5.29 18.38 -26.86
CA GLU A 76 -4.30 19.46 -27.05
C GLU A 76 -4.80 20.82 -26.58
N ASN A 77 -6.11 21.09 -26.71
CA ASN A 77 -6.72 22.35 -26.30
C ASN A 77 -6.94 22.48 -24.76
N GLU A 78 -6.73 21.42 -24.00
CA GLU A 78 -6.92 21.39 -22.53
C GLU A 78 -5.60 21.25 -21.74
N LYS A 79 -4.48 21.05 -22.43
CA LYS A 79 -3.16 20.94 -21.79
C LYS A 79 -2.71 22.19 -21.02
N ASP A 80 -3.33 23.35 -21.32
CA ASP A 80 -3.01 24.64 -20.70
C ASP A 80 -3.96 25.03 -19.54
N LYS A 81 -5.01 24.26 -19.25
CA LYS A 81 -5.83 24.50 -18.05
C LYS A 81 -5.04 24.11 -16.82
N LYS A 82 -4.69 25.11 -16.00
CA LYS A 82 -4.02 24.90 -14.71
C LYS A 82 -4.83 23.91 -13.89
N ASP A 83 -4.16 22.87 -13.37
CA ASP A 83 -4.71 22.03 -12.31
C ASP A 83 -5.30 22.96 -11.23
N ASP A 84 -6.50 22.65 -10.71
CA ASP A 84 -7.14 23.30 -9.55
C ASP A 84 -6.32 23.02 -8.27
N ALA A 85 -5.07 23.49 -8.26
CA ALA A 85 -4.13 23.23 -7.18
C ALA A 85 -4.52 23.90 -5.86
N ASP A 86 -5.44 24.87 -5.93
CA ASP A 86 -5.86 25.70 -4.78
C ASP A 86 -7.18 25.26 -4.13
N LYS A 87 -7.88 24.28 -4.67
CA LYS A 87 -9.09 23.72 -4.02
C LYS A 87 -8.69 22.78 -2.89
N ALA A 88 -9.45 22.80 -1.80
CA ALA A 88 -9.35 21.79 -0.75
C ALA A 88 -9.60 20.38 -1.35
N ASP A 89 -9.01 19.33 -0.77
CA ASP A 89 -9.10 17.97 -1.33
C ASP A 89 -10.54 17.43 -1.35
N ASP A 90 -11.38 17.90 -0.46
CA ASP A 90 -12.82 17.65 -0.35
C ASP A 90 -13.66 18.44 -1.38
N GLU A 91 -13.13 19.55 -1.94
CA GLU A 91 -13.77 20.34 -3.01
C GLU A 91 -13.31 19.93 -4.43
N LYS A 92 -12.33 19.03 -4.53
CA LYS A 92 -11.83 18.57 -5.83
C LYS A 92 -12.80 17.58 -6.45
N GLU A 93 -13.17 17.82 -7.69
CA GLU A 93 -13.83 16.80 -8.51
C GLU A 93 -12.87 15.60 -8.65
N HIS A 94 -13.30 14.44 -8.17
CA HIS A 94 -12.52 13.22 -8.30
C HIS A 94 -12.65 12.67 -9.72
N GLY A 95 -11.54 12.16 -10.27
CA GLY A 95 -11.50 11.65 -11.63
C GLY A 95 -10.77 12.58 -12.59
N VAL A 96 -10.75 12.18 -13.85
CA VAL A 96 -10.07 12.89 -14.93
C VAL A 96 -11.12 13.45 -15.88
N LYS A 97 -11.16 14.77 -16.02
CA LYS A 97 -12.07 15.51 -16.90
C LYS A 97 -11.35 15.97 -18.15
N GLY A 98 -12.06 16.03 -19.28
CA GLY A 98 -11.51 16.52 -20.55
C GLY A 98 -10.58 15.53 -21.27
N ASN A 99 -10.51 14.27 -20.82
CA ASN A 99 -9.63 13.25 -21.39
C ASN A 99 -10.42 12.23 -22.21
N ASP A 100 -9.88 11.91 -23.39
CA ASP A 100 -10.35 10.80 -24.21
C ASP A 100 -9.81 9.46 -23.71
N ILE A 101 -10.55 8.38 -23.93
CA ILE A 101 -10.02 7.02 -23.73
C ILE A 101 -9.34 6.59 -25.04
N VAL A 102 -8.03 6.44 -24.99
CA VAL A 102 -7.19 6.17 -26.15
C VAL A 102 -6.56 4.79 -26.04
N PHE A 103 -6.63 4.03 -27.12
CA PHE A 103 -5.98 2.73 -27.28
C PHE A 103 -4.59 2.89 -27.90
N TYR A 104 -3.70 2.03 -27.48
CA TYR A 104 -2.40 1.74 -28.10
C TYR A 104 -2.19 0.23 -28.20
N ASN A 105 -1.52 -0.19 -29.27
CA ASN A 105 -0.95 -1.54 -29.34
C ASN A 105 -0.01 -1.77 -28.13
N ALA A 106 0.25 -3.03 -27.81
CA ALA A 106 1.11 -3.37 -26.67
C ALA A 106 2.54 -2.82 -26.79
N ASP A 107 3.02 -2.57 -28.02
CA ASP A 107 4.31 -1.93 -28.30
C ASP A 107 4.28 -0.39 -28.25
N GLY A 108 3.16 0.20 -27.86
CA GLY A 108 2.97 1.64 -27.76
C GLY A 108 2.74 2.37 -29.10
N THR A 109 2.55 1.65 -30.20
CA THR A 109 2.16 2.19 -31.52
C THR A 109 0.64 2.17 -31.72
N GLY A 110 0.15 2.58 -32.88
CA GLY A 110 -1.25 2.37 -33.30
C GLY A 110 -2.27 3.16 -32.48
N ARG A 111 -1.95 4.42 -32.10
CA ARG A 111 -2.85 5.30 -31.36
C ARG A 111 -4.24 5.40 -32.02
N LYS A 112 -5.30 5.12 -31.27
CA LYS A 112 -6.69 5.23 -31.68
C LYS A 112 -7.57 5.73 -30.55
N VAL A 113 -8.30 6.82 -30.76
CA VAL A 113 -9.34 7.25 -29.81
C VAL A 113 -10.49 6.23 -29.87
N LEU A 114 -10.78 5.59 -28.73
CA LEU A 114 -11.90 4.66 -28.59
C LEU A 114 -13.16 5.37 -28.13
N VAL A 115 -13.02 6.30 -27.18
CA VAL A 115 -14.14 7.10 -26.66
C VAL A 115 -13.67 8.53 -26.51
N GLU A 116 -14.32 9.43 -27.26
CA GLU A 116 -14.19 10.86 -27.10
C GLU A 116 -14.92 11.30 -25.82
N PHE A 117 -14.35 12.22 -25.07
CA PHE A 117 -14.88 12.66 -23.77
C PHE A 117 -16.31 13.20 -23.87
N GLU A 118 -16.66 13.89 -24.97
CA GLU A 118 -18.01 14.42 -25.19
C GLU A 118 -19.09 13.34 -25.24
N LYS A 119 -18.74 12.07 -25.52
CA LYS A 119 -19.71 10.98 -25.48
C LYS A 119 -20.16 10.61 -24.07
N LEU A 120 -19.49 11.16 -23.04
CA LEU A 120 -19.85 11.02 -21.63
C LEU A 120 -20.67 12.20 -21.11
N LEU A 121 -21.36 12.93 -22.00
CA LEU A 121 -22.29 14.00 -21.64
C LEU A 121 -23.70 13.41 -21.43
N PRO A 122 -24.25 13.44 -20.21
CA PRO A 122 -25.65 13.09 -19.96
C PRO A 122 -26.61 14.06 -20.66
N GLU A 123 -27.82 13.58 -20.98
CA GLU A 123 -28.85 14.39 -21.71
C GLU A 123 -29.24 15.67 -20.93
N ASP A 124 -29.24 15.61 -19.58
CA ASP A 124 -29.65 16.69 -18.71
C ASP A 124 -28.46 17.46 -18.09
N ALA A 125 -27.25 17.30 -18.59
CA ALA A 125 -26.05 17.96 -18.09
C ALA A 125 -25.45 18.94 -19.08
N ASP A 126 -24.84 20.02 -18.57
CA ASP A 126 -24.16 21.02 -19.40
C ASP A 126 -22.75 20.58 -19.85
N GLU A 127 -22.15 19.62 -19.16
CA GLU A 127 -20.80 19.13 -19.45
C GLU A 127 -20.64 17.64 -19.09
N PRO A 128 -19.71 16.93 -19.75
CA PRO A 128 -19.39 15.54 -19.46
C PRO A 128 -18.86 15.37 -18.02
N PHE A 129 -19.15 14.20 -17.41
CA PHE A 129 -18.63 13.86 -16.07
C PHE A 129 -17.16 13.41 -16.13
N ALA A 130 -16.48 13.56 -15.01
CA ALA A 130 -15.09 13.08 -14.83
C ALA A 130 -15.04 11.55 -14.79
N ILE A 131 -13.98 10.95 -15.36
CA ILE A 131 -13.74 9.50 -15.33
C ILE A 131 -12.87 9.20 -14.10
N GLU A 132 -13.42 8.49 -13.10
CA GLU A 132 -12.64 7.96 -11.98
C GLU A 132 -12.09 6.58 -12.29
N SER A 133 -12.93 5.72 -12.85
CA SER A 133 -12.52 4.42 -13.39
C SER A 133 -13.47 3.96 -14.48
N TYR A 134 -13.04 2.97 -15.27
CA TYR A 134 -13.90 2.38 -16.31
C TYR A 134 -13.64 0.89 -16.49
N GLN A 135 -14.62 0.21 -17.06
CA GLN A 135 -14.58 -1.20 -17.38
C GLN A 135 -15.20 -1.47 -18.76
N TRP A 136 -14.50 -2.24 -19.59
CA TRP A 136 -15.04 -2.74 -20.85
C TRP A 136 -15.89 -3.99 -20.60
N SER A 137 -17.00 -4.14 -21.31
CA SER A 137 -17.66 -5.44 -21.42
C SER A 137 -16.76 -6.40 -22.21
N LYS A 138 -16.86 -7.70 -21.91
CA LYS A 138 -16.01 -8.72 -22.56
C LYS A 138 -16.27 -8.84 -24.07
N ASP A 139 -17.49 -8.50 -24.51
CA ASP A 139 -17.87 -8.47 -25.93
C ASP A 139 -17.44 -7.18 -26.65
N GLY A 140 -16.84 -6.22 -25.93
CA GLY A 140 -16.34 -4.96 -26.48
C GLY A 140 -17.42 -3.96 -26.91
N LYS A 141 -18.71 -4.20 -26.58
CA LYS A 141 -19.82 -3.34 -27.02
C LYS A 141 -20.19 -2.24 -26.05
N TRP A 142 -19.78 -2.37 -24.80
CA TRP A 142 -20.14 -1.46 -23.74
C TRP A 142 -18.93 -0.98 -22.95
N LEU A 143 -18.97 0.29 -22.56
CA LEU A 143 -18.11 0.88 -21.56
C LEU A 143 -18.94 1.22 -20.33
N MET A 144 -18.53 0.74 -19.17
CA MET A 144 -19.05 1.18 -17.88
C MET A 144 -18.07 2.16 -17.24
N VAL A 145 -18.53 3.35 -16.87
CA VAL A 145 -17.74 4.39 -16.22
C VAL A 145 -18.24 4.63 -14.80
N PHE A 146 -17.31 4.74 -13.86
CA PHE A 146 -17.55 5.12 -12.48
C PHE A 146 -17.16 6.57 -12.27
N THR A 147 -18.03 7.34 -11.62
CA THR A 147 -17.88 8.79 -11.39
C THR A 147 -18.63 9.24 -10.14
N ASN A 148 -18.47 10.50 -9.77
CA ASN A 148 -19.21 11.18 -8.69
C ASN A 148 -19.15 10.38 -7.36
N SER A 149 -17.98 9.85 -7.04
CA SER A 149 -17.83 8.94 -5.92
C SER A 149 -17.79 9.63 -4.56
N GLU A 150 -18.15 8.86 -3.55
CA GLU A 150 -17.98 9.19 -2.14
C GLU A 150 -17.06 8.21 -1.45
N GLN A 151 -16.27 8.71 -0.51
CA GLN A 151 -15.49 7.87 0.40
C GLN A 151 -16.43 7.26 1.44
N VAL A 152 -16.41 5.92 1.54
CA VAL A 152 -17.18 5.19 2.56
C VAL A 152 -16.33 4.98 3.81
N TRP A 153 -15.18 4.29 3.66
CA TRP A 153 -14.15 4.12 4.70
C TRP A 153 -12.81 4.57 4.12
N ARG A 154 -11.92 3.64 3.83
CA ARG A 154 -10.63 3.89 3.18
C ARG A 154 -10.78 4.16 1.68
N SER A 155 -11.78 3.53 1.05
CA SER A 155 -12.01 3.57 -0.39
C SER A 155 -13.18 4.50 -0.77
N ARG A 156 -13.05 5.13 -1.94
CA ARG A 156 -14.16 5.81 -2.62
C ARG A 156 -14.92 4.75 -3.40
N SER A 157 -15.83 4.05 -2.74
CA SER A 157 -16.49 2.86 -3.26
C SER A 157 -17.96 3.04 -3.64
N ARG A 158 -18.58 4.16 -3.27
CA ARG A 158 -19.97 4.51 -3.57
C ARG A 158 -20.01 5.66 -4.56
N GLY A 159 -20.86 5.59 -5.59
CA GLY A 159 -20.96 6.64 -6.61
C GLY A 159 -21.91 6.29 -7.72
N ASP A 160 -21.77 6.96 -8.84
CA ASP A 160 -22.60 6.78 -10.04
C ASP A 160 -21.89 5.89 -11.05
N PHE A 161 -22.66 5.02 -11.69
CA PHE A 161 -22.18 4.16 -12.76
C PHE A 161 -22.96 4.45 -14.04
N TRP A 162 -22.25 4.68 -15.13
CA TRP A 162 -22.82 4.97 -16.44
C TRP A 162 -22.40 3.93 -17.46
N LEU A 163 -23.32 3.56 -18.34
CA LEU A 163 -23.10 2.66 -19.47
C LEU A 163 -23.14 3.41 -20.78
N LEU A 164 -22.04 3.38 -21.52
CA LEU A 164 -22.00 3.85 -22.91
C LEU A 164 -22.07 2.65 -23.86
N ASN A 165 -23.09 2.61 -24.71
CA ASN A 165 -23.13 1.68 -25.84
C ASN A 165 -22.23 2.22 -26.96
N LEU A 166 -21.19 1.47 -27.32
CA LEU A 166 -20.17 1.91 -28.29
C LEU A 166 -20.63 1.87 -29.75
N GLU A 167 -21.70 1.14 -30.05
CA GLU A 167 -22.27 1.07 -31.41
C GLU A 167 -23.24 2.23 -31.67
N THR A 168 -24.08 2.56 -30.67
CA THR A 168 -25.15 3.56 -30.79
C THR A 168 -24.82 4.91 -30.17
N ASN A 169 -23.71 5.00 -29.39
CA ASN A 169 -23.34 6.13 -28.57
C ASN A 169 -24.40 6.53 -27.51
N LYS A 170 -25.33 5.63 -27.17
CA LYS A 170 -26.32 5.89 -26.12
C LYS A 170 -25.66 5.75 -24.75
N LEU A 171 -25.76 6.81 -23.95
CA LEU A 171 -25.31 6.86 -22.55
C LEU A 171 -26.52 6.63 -21.63
N GLN A 172 -26.34 5.81 -20.58
CA GLN A 172 -27.41 5.45 -19.63
C GLN A 172 -26.83 5.29 -18.22
N GLN A 173 -27.44 5.87 -17.21
CA GLN A 173 -27.09 5.66 -15.82
C GLN A 173 -27.64 4.30 -15.32
N LEU A 174 -26.85 3.58 -14.48
CA LEU A 174 -27.32 2.40 -13.77
C LEU A 174 -28.18 2.78 -12.56
N GLY A 175 -29.06 1.87 -12.12
CA GLY A 175 -29.91 2.07 -10.94
C GLY A 175 -31.41 2.10 -11.24
N GLY A 176 -31.82 1.73 -12.46
CA GLY A 176 -33.24 1.62 -12.85
C GLY A 176 -33.76 2.83 -13.62
N GLU A 177 -35.07 3.10 -13.52
CA GLU A 177 -35.73 4.19 -14.23
C GLU A 177 -35.45 5.58 -13.62
N GLN A 178 -35.22 5.61 -12.32
CA GLN A 178 -34.90 6.82 -11.55
C GLN A 178 -33.70 6.55 -10.66
N PRO A 179 -32.48 6.57 -11.20
CA PRO A 179 -31.26 6.29 -10.45
C PRO A 179 -31.03 7.42 -9.42
N GLU A 180 -30.75 7.03 -8.18
CA GLU A 180 -30.36 7.94 -7.13
C GLU A 180 -28.84 8.21 -7.21
N PRO A 181 -28.41 9.49 -7.11
CA PRO A 181 -27.00 9.83 -7.19
C PRO A 181 -26.22 9.29 -5.99
N LYS A 182 -25.00 8.83 -6.24
CA LYS A 182 -24.03 8.36 -5.23
C LYS A 182 -24.55 7.23 -4.33
N LYS A 183 -25.33 6.30 -4.89
CA LYS A 183 -25.92 5.20 -4.10
C LYS A 183 -25.35 3.83 -4.46
N LEU A 184 -24.81 3.64 -5.65
CA LEU A 184 -24.37 2.33 -6.10
C LEU A 184 -22.92 2.04 -5.69
N MET A 185 -22.63 0.76 -5.42
CA MET A 185 -21.30 0.28 -5.10
C MET A 185 -20.96 -0.97 -5.95
N PHE A 186 -19.70 -1.08 -6.36
CA PHE A 186 -19.09 -2.29 -6.93
C PHE A 186 -19.76 -2.84 -8.17
N ALA A 187 -20.38 -2.00 -9.02
CA ALA A 187 -21.01 -2.47 -10.25
C ALA A 187 -20.01 -3.22 -11.14
N LYS A 188 -20.40 -4.38 -11.65
CA LYS A 188 -19.58 -5.20 -12.54
C LYS A 188 -20.40 -6.03 -13.49
N PHE A 189 -19.90 -6.19 -14.69
CA PHE A 189 -20.50 -7.07 -15.70
C PHE A 189 -20.47 -8.55 -15.25
N SER A 190 -21.50 -9.31 -15.66
CA SER A 190 -21.40 -10.75 -15.67
C SER A 190 -20.32 -11.22 -16.66
N PRO A 191 -19.73 -12.43 -16.50
CA PRO A 191 -18.69 -12.93 -17.41
C PRO A 191 -19.10 -13.00 -18.89
N ASP A 192 -20.39 -13.12 -19.21
CA ASP A 192 -20.94 -13.09 -20.56
C ASP A 192 -21.37 -11.69 -21.05
N SER A 193 -21.18 -10.67 -20.22
CA SER A 193 -21.57 -9.28 -20.49
C SER A 193 -23.07 -9.06 -20.72
N SER A 194 -23.92 -9.99 -20.35
CA SER A 194 -25.37 -9.85 -20.52
C SER A 194 -26.08 -9.13 -19.37
N LYS A 195 -25.44 -9.03 -18.21
CA LYS A 195 -25.97 -8.45 -16.97
C LYS A 195 -24.92 -7.65 -16.23
N ILE A 196 -25.40 -6.79 -15.33
CA ILE A 196 -24.58 -6.07 -14.37
C ILE A 196 -25.17 -6.34 -12.99
N ALA A 197 -24.32 -6.60 -11.99
CA ALA A 197 -24.72 -6.63 -10.59
C ALA A 197 -23.99 -5.50 -9.83
N TYR A 198 -24.66 -4.98 -8.81
CA TYR A 198 -24.15 -3.91 -7.94
C TYR A 198 -24.80 -4.00 -6.55
N VAL A 199 -24.22 -3.30 -5.60
CA VAL A 199 -24.81 -3.12 -4.25
C VAL A 199 -25.51 -1.77 -4.16
N HIS A 200 -26.69 -1.77 -3.58
CA HIS A 200 -27.46 -0.59 -3.20
C HIS A 200 -28.12 -0.84 -1.85
N ASP A 201 -27.99 0.09 -0.90
CA ASP A 201 -28.57 0.02 0.46
C ASP A 201 -28.41 -1.39 1.09
N ASN A 202 -27.16 -1.87 1.11
CA ASN A 202 -26.78 -3.17 1.68
C ASN A 202 -27.48 -4.40 1.08
N ASN A 203 -28.01 -4.28 -0.15
CA ASN A 203 -28.57 -5.37 -0.92
C ASN A 203 -27.91 -5.47 -2.29
N ILE A 204 -27.88 -6.70 -2.82
CA ILE A 204 -27.35 -7.01 -4.17
C ILE A 204 -28.50 -6.95 -5.17
N TYR A 205 -28.29 -6.18 -6.22
CA TYR A 205 -29.20 -6.03 -7.35
C TYR A 205 -28.55 -6.48 -8.65
N MET A 206 -29.38 -6.85 -9.59
CA MET A 206 -28.96 -7.22 -10.95
C MET A 206 -29.83 -6.49 -11.98
N GLN A 207 -29.21 -6.09 -13.10
CA GLN A 207 -29.85 -5.40 -14.21
C GLN A 207 -29.32 -5.97 -15.53
N PRO A 208 -30.16 -6.34 -16.52
CA PRO A 208 -29.69 -6.66 -17.87
C PRO A 208 -28.99 -5.46 -18.49
N VAL A 209 -27.89 -5.67 -19.21
CA VAL A 209 -27.14 -4.60 -19.86
C VAL A 209 -28.04 -3.86 -20.87
N GLY A 210 -28.04 -2.53 -20.79
CA GLY A 210 -28.88 -1.68 -21.66
C GLY A 210 -30.36 -1.63 -21.32
N SER A 211 -30.77 -2.20 -20.16
CA SER A 211 -32.16 -2.18 -19.67
C SER A 211 -32.26 -1.42 -18.34
N ASN A 212 -33.44 -0.82 -18.07
CA ASN A 212 -33.74 -0.21 -16.77
C ASN A 212 -34.41 -1.17 -15.78
N LYS A 213 -34.61 -2.44 -16.15
CA LYS A 213 -35.27 -3.43 -15.29
C LYS A 213 -34.31 -3.92 -14.20
N VAL A 214 -34.56 -3.54 -12.96
CA VAL A 214 -33.77 -3.95 -11.80
C VAL A 214 -34.42 -5.16 -11.12
N THR A 215 -33.63 -6.12 -10.68
CA THR A 215 -34.04 -7.29 -9.90
C THR A 215 -33.21 -7.34 -8.60
N ALA A 216 -33.89 -7.32 -7.44
CA ALA A 216 -33.23 -7.56 -6.17
C ALA A 216 -32.86 -9.04 -6.02
N LEU A 217 -31.60 -9.34 -5.70
CA LEU A 217 -31.13 -10.70 -5.42
C LEU A 217 -31.09 -10.98 -3.91
N THR A 218 -30.99 -9.95 -3.09
CA THR A 218 -31.15 -9.99 -1.63
C THR A 218 -32.12 -8.89 -1.21
N THR A 219 -32.84 -9.09 -0.09
CA THR A 219 -33.88 -8.14 0.39
C THR A 219 -33.87 -7.94 1.90
N ASP A 220 -32.92 -8.56 2.60
CA ASP A 220 -32.79 -8.51 4.05
C ASP A 220 -31.73 -7.47 4.52
N GLY A 221 -31.14 -6.73 3.58
CA GLY A 221 -30.21 -5.64 3.88
C GLY A 221 -30.84 -4.55 4.72
N SER A 222 -30.10 -4.07 5.72
CA SER A 222 -30.53 -3.04 6.67
C SER A 222 -29.33 -2.24 7.16
N ALA A 223 -29.52 -1.37 8.14
CA ALA A 223 -28.42 -0.67 8.79
C ALA A 223 -27.38 -1.61 9.46
N THR A 224 -27.81 -2.84 9.82
CA THR A 224 -26.96 -3.81 10.52
C THR A 224 -26.74 -5.11 9.75
N ILE A 225 -27.54 -5.41 8.73
CA ILE A 225 -27.36 -6.56 7.84
C ILE A 225 -26.79 -6.06 6.51
N VAL A 226 -25.57 -6.47 6.20
CA VAL A 226 -24.82 -5.97 5.05
C VAL A 226 -24.55 -7.08 4.05
N ASN A 227 -25.16 -7.02 2.86
CA ASN A 227 -24.99 -7.99 1.78
C ASN A 227 -24.08 -7.42 0.68
N GLY A 228 -23.06 -8.18 0.31
CA GLY A 228 -22.19 -7.82 -0.84
C GLY A 228 -21.29 -6.60 -0.60
N ASN A 229 -21.18 -6.17 0.63
CA ASN A 229 -20.36 -5.06 1.13
C ASN A 229 -19.73 -5.49 2.46
N PHE A 230 -18.91 -4.61 3.07
CA PHE A 230 -18.22 -4.89 4.33
C PHE A 230 -18.39 -3.74 5.34
N ASP A 231 -18.17 -4.07 6.62
CA ASP A 231 -17.99 -3.10 7.68
C ASP A 231 -16.58 -2.49 7.65
N TRP A 232 -16.35 -1.52 8.53
CA TRP A 232 -15.10 -0.79 8.60
C TRP A 232 -13.89 -1.71 8.78
N VAL A 233 -13.97 -2.68 9.72
CA VAL A 233 -12.82 -3.50 10.11
C VAL A 233 -12.38 -4.49 9.04
N TYR A 234 -13.31 -5.01 8.22
CA TYR A 234 -12.97 -5.85 7.08
C TYR A 234 -12.29 -5.08 5.95
N GLU A 235 -12.79 -3.86 5.65
CA GLU A 235 -12.17 -3.03 4.63
C GLU A 235 -10.75 -2.63 5.04
N GLU A 236 -10.55 -2.23 6.31
CA GLU A 236 -9.26 -1.80 6.82
C GLU A 236 -8.26 -2.97 6.89
N GLU A 237 -8.60 -4.07 7.56
CA GLU A 237 -7.63 -5.07 7.96
C GLU A 237 -7.45 -6.22 6.96
N PHE A 238 -8.47 -6.52 6.16
CA PHE A 238 -8.34 -7.49 5.08
C PHE A 238 -8.21 -6.84 3.70
N THR A 239 -8.27 -5.52 3.61
CA THR A 239 -8.18 -4.79 2.33
C THR A 239 -9.22 -5.32 1.34
N ILE A 240 -10.48 -5.42 1.78
CA ILE A 240 -11.59 -5.96 1.00
C ILE A 240 -12.85 -5.08 1.18
N ALA A 241 -13.28 -4.41 0.11
CA ALA A 241 -14.49 -3.59 0.09
C ALA A 241 -15.61 -4.25 -0.73
N ASP A 242 -15.29 -4.89 -1.83
CA ASP A 242 -16.22 -5.54 -2.76
C ASP A 242 -16.63 -6.93 -2.27
N GLY A 243 -17.88 -7.10 -1.86
CA GLY A 243 -18.39 -8.26 -1.15
C GLY A 243 -19.16 -9.28 -2.00
N PHE A 244 -19.05 -9.29 -3.34
CA PHE A 244 -19.71 -10.33 -4.16
C PHE A 244 -18.91 -10.74 -5.39
N ARG A 245 -19.18 -11.97 -5.90
CA ARG A 245 -18.46 -12.56 -7.03
C ARG A 245 -19.43 -13.27 -7.97
N TRP A 246 -19.46 -12.86 -9.24
CA TRP A 246 -20.14 -13.60 -10.29
C TRP A 246 -19.59 -15.02 -10.45
N SER A 247 -20.46 -16.02 -10.62
CA SER A 247 -20.01 -17.34 -11.04
C SER A 247 -19.52 -17.31 -12.50
N PRO A 248 -18.49 -18.11 -12.85
CA PRO A 248 -17.98 -18.18 -14.21
C PRO A 248 -19.03 -18.58 -15.27
N ASP A 249 -20.06 -19.32 -14.86
CA ASP A 249 -21.15 -19.77 -15.72
C ASP A 249 -22.34 -18.80 -15.82
N ASN A 250 -22.24 -17.60 -15.22
CA ASN A 250 -23.27 -16.54 -15.20
C ASN A 250 -24.61 -16.90 -14.55
N LYS A 251 -24.67 -17.97 -13.74
CA LYS A 251 -25.94 -18.48 -13.17
C LYS A 251 -26.16 -18.10 -11.71
N SER A 252 -25.11 -17.62 -11.02
CA SER A 252 -25.18 -17.32 -9.61
C SER A 252 -24.18 -16.23 -9.19
N ILE A 253 -24.39 -15.71 -8.00
CA ILE A 253 -23.48 -14.77 -7.33
C ILE A 253 -23.17 -15.33 -5.94
N ALA A 254 -21.87 -15.48 -5.63
CA ALA A 254 -21.37 -15.71 -4.29
C ALA A 254 -21.18 -14.38 -3.57
N TYR A 255 -21.56 -14.30 -2.28
CA TYR A 255 -21.43 -13.05 -1.54
C TYR A 255 -21.23 -13.29 -0.04
N TRP A 256 -20.65 -12.29 0.62
CA TRP A 256 -20.61 -12.21 2.07
C TRP A 256 -21.85 -11.48 2.59
N GLN A 257 -22.31 -11.95 3.73
CA GLN A 257 -23.24 -11.21 4.57
C GLN A 257 -22.60 -11.01 5.93
N LEU A 258 -22.64 -9.78 6.42
CA LEU A 258 -22.23 -9.40 7.78
C LEU A 258 -23.47 -8.99 8.57
N ASP A 259 -23.51 -9.40 9.85
CA ASP A 259 -24.47 -8.92 10.83
C ASP A 259 -23.74 -8.15 11.94
N THR A 260 -23.87 -6.83 11.92
CA THR A 260 -23.23 -5.89 12.84
C THR A 260 -24.11 -5.52 14.04
N SER A 261 -25.27 -6.16 14.24
CA SER A 261 -26.28 -5.77 15.24
C SER A 261 -25.76 -5.76 16.69
N ASP A 262 -24.79 -6.62 17.01
CA ASP A 262 -24.18 -6.71 18.34
C ASP A 262 -22.84 -6.01 18.45
N VAL A 263 -22.35 -5.36 17.38
CA VAL A 263 -21.12 -4.58 17.40
C VAL A 263 -21.38 -3.21 17.99
N LYS A 264 -20.58 -2.80 18.96
CA LYS A 264 -20.70 -1.46 19.57
C LYS A 264 -20.36 -0.38 18.54
N PHE A 265 -21.13 0.71 18.56
CA PHE A 265 -20.90 1.87 17.71
C PHE A 265 -19.85 2.78 18.33
N PHE A 266 -19.00 3.33 17.48
CA PHE A 266 -18.14 4.47 17.81
C PHE A 266 -18.77 5.74 17.23
N THR A 267 -18.79 6.81 18.04
CA THR A 267 -19.36 8.11 17.67
C THR A 267 -18.23 9.12 17.48
N MET A 268 -18.13 9.71 16.30
CA MET A 268 -17.25 10.84 15.98
C MET A 268 -18.05 12.13 15.94
N ILE A 269 -17.42 13.23 16.36
CA ILE A 269 -18.05 14.56 16.42
C ILE A 269 -17.32 15.47 15.42
N ASN A 270 -18.05 15.97 14.43
CA ASN A 270 -17.55 17.01 13.54
C ASN A 270 -18.05 18.38 14.03
N ASN A 271 -17.11 19.22 14.45
CA ASN A 271 -17.39 20.54 15.01
C ASN A 271 -17.16 21.70 14.03
N THR A 272 -16.82 21.43 12.75
CA THR A 272 -16.27 22.46 11.85
C THR A 272 -17.11 22.79 10.64
N ASP A 273 -17.94 21.86 10.17
CA ASP A 273 -18.59 22.02 8.87
C ASP A 273 -19.93 22.74 8.95
N GLU A 274 -20.59 22.70 10.12
CA GLU A 274 -21.89 23.33 10.33
C GLU A 274 -21.92 24.15 11.64
N LEU A 275 -22.99 24.94 11.83
CA LEU A 275 -23.19 25.76 13.05
C LEU A 275 -23.31 24.90 14.32
N TYR A 276 -23.97 23.75 14.23
CA TYR A 276 -24.05 22.75 15.30
C TYR A 276 -23.23 21.53 14.94
N PRO A 277 -22.58 20.87 15.92
CA PRO A 277 -21.83 19.65 15.66
C PRO A 277 -22.68 18.56 15.01
N THR A 278 -22.14 17.87 14.03
CA THR A 278 -22.73 16.66 13.44
C THR A 278 -22.05 15.41 13.98
N LEU A 279 -22.82 14.30 14.05
CA LEU A 279 -22.35 13.02 14.55
C LEU A 279 -22.21 12.02 13.39
N LYS A 280 -21.09 11.28 13.38
CA LYS A 280 -20.90 10.11 12.51
C LYS A 280 -20.76 8.89 13.41
N GLU A 281 -21.68 7.93 13.29
CA GLU A 281 -21.71 6.70 14.07
C GLU A 281 -21.52 5.49 13.16
N PHE A 282 -20.69 4.54 13.58
CA PHE A 282 -20.46 3.30 12.84
C PHE A 282 -20.03 2.17 13.76
N PRO A 283 -20.31 0.89 13.39
CA PRO A 283 -19.88 -0.26 14.15
C PRO A 283 -18.36 -0.39 14.10
N TYR A 284 -17.72 -0.40 15.28
CA TYR A 284 -16.28 -0.54 15.42
C TYR A 284 -15.95 -1.49 16.58
N PRO A 285 -15.52 -2.73 16.28
CA PRO A 285 -15.20 -3.70 17.32
C PRO A 285 -13.81 -3.43 17.88
N LYS A 286 -13.72 -2.86 19.10
CA LYS A 286 -12.44 -2.72 19.80
C LYS A 286 -11.92 -4.07 20.27
N ALA A 287 -10.60 -4.21 20.45
CA ALA A 287 -9.98 -5.45 20.87
C ALA A 287 -10.68 -6.06 22.11
N GLY A 288 -11.00 -7.34 22.03
CA GLY A 288 -11.76 -8.08 23.05
C GLY A 288 -13.28 -7.96 22.99
N GLU A 289 -13.82 -7.05 22.18
CA GLU A 289 -15.26 -6.84 22.00
C GLU A 289 -15.87 -7.77 20.92
N THR A 290 -17.19 -7.70 20.78
CA THR A 290 -17.93 -8.55 19.83
C THR A 290 -17.68 -8.12 18.38
N ASN A 291 -17.37 -9.08 17.50
CA ASN A 291 -17.25 -8.88 16.06
C ASN A 291 -18.61 -8.98 15.36
N SER A 292 -18.65 -8.50 14.12
CA SER A 292 -19.73 -8.82 13.18
C SER A 292 -19.81 -10.33 12.93
N ALA A 293 -21.01 -10.89 12.90
CA ALA A 293 -21.17 -12.26 12.45
C ALA A 293 -21.01 -12.31 10.92
N VAL A 294 -20.16 -13.20 10.41
CA VAL A 294 -19.91 -13.35 8.99
C VAL A 294 -20.38 -14.70 8.46
N ARG A 295 -21.05 -14.68 7.31
CA ARG A 295 -21.37 -15.89 6.55
C ARG A 295 -21.26 -15.67 5.05
N VAL A 296 -21.16 -16.76 4.30
CA VAL A 296 -21.06 -16.75 2.84
C VAL A 296 -22.18 -17.55 2.24
N GLY A 297 -22.83 -17.00 1.23
CA GLY A 297 -23.90 -17.66 0.48
C GLY A 297 -23.70 -17.54 -1.02
N VAL A 298 -24.44 -18.36 -1.74
CA VAL A 298 -24.57 -18.31 -3.20
C VAL A 298 -26.03 -18.12 -3.55
N VAL A 299 -26.39 -16.97 -4.14
CA VAL A 299 -27.71 -16.72 -4.67
C VAL A 299 -27.78 -17.19 -6.12
N SER A 300 -28.74 -18.04 -6.43
CA SER A 300 -29.03 -18.51 -7.79
C SER A 300 -29.92 -17.51 -8.53
N LEU A 301 -29.58 -17.19 -9.78
CA LEU A 301 -30.39 -16.28 -10.59
C LEU A 301 -31.72 -16.90 -11.06
N SER A 302 -31.84 -18.24 -11.04
CA SER A 302 -33.03 -18.93 -11.53
C SER A 302 -34.19 -18.91 -10.55
N ASP A 303 -33.91 -19.03 -9.24
CA ASP A 303 -34.92 -19.08 -8.18
C ASP A 303 -34.76 -17.95 -7.13
N GLN A 304 -33.73 -17.12 -7.26
CA GLN A 304 -33.41 -16.03 -6.35
C GLN A 304 -33.26 -16.49 -4.87
N GLN A 305 -32.90 -17.77 -4.66
CA GLN A 305 -32.69 -18.32 -3.34
C GLN A 305 -31.20 -18.38 -3.01
N THR A 306 -30.83 -17.93 -1.82
CA THR A 306 -29.47 -18.07 -1.29
C THR A 306 -29.28 -19.41 -0.60
N ARG A 307 -28.19 -20.08 -0.96
CA ARG A 307 -27.74 -21.32 -0.29
C ARG A 307 -26.47 -20.97 0.51
N TRP A 308 -26.60 -21.14 1.81
CA TRP A 308 -25.56 -20.75 2.76
C TRP A 308 -24.55 -21.88 3.01
N ALA A 309 -23.26 -21.52 3.04
CA ALA A 309 -22.21 -22.42 3.53
C ALA A 309 -22.34 -22.56 5.06
N LYS A 310 -22.64 -23.78 5.53
CA LYS A 310 -22.82 -24.07 6.96
C LYS A 310 -21.48 -24.43 7.60
N LEU A 311 -20.64 -23.44 7.86
CA LEU A 311 -19.40 -23.60 8.61
C LEU A 311 -19.71 -23.85 10.09
N GLU A 312 -19.00 -24.78 10.73
CA GLU A 312 -19.19 -25.12 12.16
C GLU A 312 -18.63 -24.03 13.07
N GLY A 313 -19.29 -23.76 14.21
CA GLY A 313 -18.88 -22.80 15.23
C GLY A 313 -19.60 -21.46 15.12
N ASP A 314 -19.20 -20.50 15.95
CA ASP A 314 -19.82 -19.19 16.00
C ASP A 314 -19.31 -18.31 14.85
N ASN A 315 -20.23 -17.67 14.14
CA ASN A 315 -19.93 -16.78 13.04
C ASN A 315 -19.29 -15.45 13.49
N ARG A 316 -19.31 -15.12 14.79
CA ARG A 316 -18.64 -13.96 15.39
C ARG A 316 -17.19 -14.24 15.81
N ASP A 317 -16.83 -15.52 15.96
CA ASP A 317 -15.49 -15.98 16.35
C ASP A 317 -14.65 -16.47 15.15
N ARG A 318 -15.01 -16.02 13.97
CA ARG A 318 -14.29 -16.29 12.72
C ARG A 318 -14.22 -15.08 11.82
N TYR A 319 -13.33 -15.18 10.84
CA TYR A 319 -13.27 -14.28 9.69
C TYR A 319 -13.31 -15.09 8.41
N ILE A 320 -13.86 -14.50 7.34
CA ILE A 320 -13.83 -15.06 5.98
C ILE A 320 -13.12 -14.04 5.08
N PRO A 321 -11.78 -14.00 5.09
CA PRO A 321 -11.02 -12.94 4.40
C PRO A 321 -11.12 -13.03 2.88
N ARG A 322 -11.33 -14.23 2.30
CA ARG A 322 -11.42 -14.40 0.84
C ARG A 322 -12.38 -15.53 0.45
N ILE A 323 -13.06 -15.34 -0.68
CA ILE A 323 -13.73 -16.40 -1.44
C ILE A 323 -13.32 -16.34 -2.91
N SER A 324 -13.36 -17.46 -3.60
CA SER A 324 -13.14 -17.55 -5.05
C SER A 324 -13.85 -18.74 -5.66
N TRP A 325 -14.37 -18.60 -6.88
CA TRP A 325 -14.89 -19.75 -7.62
C TRP A 325 -13.76 -20.70 -8.02
N ALA A 326 -13.98 -21.98 -7.83
CA ALA A 326 -12.99 -23.02 -8.06
C ALA A 326 -12.99 -23.50 -9.54
N GLY A 327 -12.61 -22.61 -10.46
CA GLY A 327 -12.57 -22.88 -11.91
C GLY A 327 -13.94 -22.84 -12.59
N THR A 328 -14.92 -23.55 -12.05
CA THR A 328 -16.30 -23.64 -12.57
C THR A 328 -17.29 -22.90 -11.66
N GLY A 329 -18.54 -22.75 -12.09
CA GLY A 329 -19.60 -22.15 -11.27
C GLY A 329 -20.23 -23.09 -10.23
N SER A 330 -19.72 -24.33 -10.06
CA SER A 330 -20.30 -25.34 -9.19
C SER A 330 -19.80 -25.29 -7.75
N GLU A 331 -18.54 -24.90 -7.52
CA GLU A 331 -17.93 -24.90 -6.20
C GLU A 331 -17.25 -23.57 -5.89
N LEU A 332 -17.46 -23.13 -4.66
CA LEU A 332 -16.86 -21.91 -4.11
C LEU A 332 -15.78 -22.31 -3.10
N MET A 333 -14.58 -21.80 -3.27
CA MET A 333 -13.53 -21.86 -2.25
C MET A 333 -13.78 -20.80 -1.20
N ILE A 334 -13.71 -21.17 0.07
CA ILE A 334 -13.89 -20.31 1.24
C ILE A 334 -12.66 -20.43 2.14
N GLN A 335 -12.06 -19.31 2.51
CA GLN A 335 -11.05 -19.23 3.56
C GLN A 335 -11.77 -18.96 4.89
N ASP A 336 -11.65 -19.88 5.84
CA ASP A 336 -12.28 -19.84 7.15
C ASP A 336 -11.20 -19.70 8.21
N LEU A 337 -10.97 -18.46 8.65
CA LEU A 337 -9.95 -18.06 9.60
C LEU A 337 -10.56 -17.96 11.00
N ASN A 338 -9.97 -18.60 11.99
CA ASN A 338 -10.39 -18.46 13.38
C ASN A 338 -10.10 -17.05 13.93
N ARG A 339 -10.80 -16.61 14.98
CA ARG A 339 -10.61 -15.28 15.58
C ARG A 339 -9.16 -15.01 16.05
N PRO A 340 -8.41 -15.95 16.66
CA PRO A 340 -6.99 -15.76 16.96
C PRO A 340 -6.10 -15.65 15.71
N GLN A 341 -6.63 -15.87 14.52
CA GLN A 341 -5.94 -15.79 13.22
C GLN A 341 -4.72 -16.72 13.09
N SER A 342 -4.76 -17.83 13.79
CA SER A 342 -3.71 -18.86 13.80
C SER A 342 -4.05 -20.10 12.97
N HIS A 343 -5.31 -20.25 12.57
CA HIS A 343 -5.81 -21.37 11.76
C HIS A 343 -6.64 -20.85 10.59
N ASN A 344 -6.21 -21.11 9.37
CA ASN A 344 -6.96 -20.84 8.15
C ASN A 344 -7.36 -22.17 7.48
N LYS A 345 -8.62 -22.54 7.56
CA LYS A 345 -9.19 -23.72 6.91
C LYS A 345 -9.74 -23.35 5.55
N ILE A 346 -9.40 -24.14 4.55
CA ILE A 346 -9.81 -23.89 3.17
C ILE A 346 -10.85 -24.92 2.78
N TRP A 347 -12.04 -24.46 2.44
CA TRP A 347 -13.19 -25.26 2.09
C TRP A 347 -13.54 -25.11 0.62
N LEU A 348 -13.97 -26.21 -0.02
CA LEU A 348 -14.78 -26.17 -1.24
C LEU A 348 -16.25 -26.36 -0.84
N PHE A 349 -17.10 -25.44 -1.25
CA PHE A 349 -18.53 -25.43 -1.04
C PHE A 349 -19.27 -25.75 -2.36
N ASP A 350 -19.72 -26.97 -2.52
CA ASP A 350 -20.71 -27.36 -3.57
C ASP A 350 -22.04 -26.73 -3.15
N TRP A 351 -22.39 -25.60 -3.69
CA TRP A 351 -23.55 -24.83 -3.25
C TRP A 351 -24.87 -25.46 -3.67
N GLN A 352 -24.89 -26.26 -4.74
CA GLN A 352 -26.09 -26.97 -5.19
C GLN A 352 -26.41 -28.13 -4.27
N LYS A 353 -25.44 -28.92 -3.86
CA LYS A 353 -25.59 -30.03 -2.89
C LYS A 353 -25.53 -29.54 -1.44
N GLN A 354 -25.16 -28.28 -1.20
CA GLN A 354 -24.92 -27.70 0.12
C GLN A 354 -23.89 -28.52 0.93
N GLN A 355 -22.84 -28.98 0.27
CA GLN A 355 -21.79 -29.81 0.86
C GLN A 355 -20.47 -29.03 0.96
N LEU A 356 -19.83 -29.11 2.14
CA LEU A 356 -18.50 -28.55 2.40
C LEU A 356 -17.45 -29.67 2.42
N THR A 357 -16.34 -29.45 1.74
CA THR A 357 -15.18 -30.35 1.75
C THR A 357 -13.93 -29.54 2.13
N LYS A 358 -13.29 -29.87 3.25
CA LYS A 358 -12.01 -29.25 3.63
C LYS A 358 -10.89 -29.78 2.72
N ILE A 359 -10.16 -28.90 2.05
CA ILE A 359 -9.10 -29.26 1.09
C ILE A 359 -7.70 -28.87 1.57
N LEU A 360 -7.57 -27.87 2.41
CA LEU A 360 -6.28 -27.40 2.91
C LEU A 360 -6.45 -26.76 4.29
N GLU A 361 -5.37 -26.69 5.04
CA GLU A 361 -5.29 -25.93 6.30
C GLU A 361 -3.89 -25.39 6.47
N ASP A 362 -3.80 -24.09 6.77
CA ASP A 362 -2.58 -23.46 7.26
C ASP A 362 -2.72 -23.18 8.76
N LYS A 363 -1.65 -23.43 9.51
CA LYS A 363 -1.56 -23.19 10.95
C LYS A 363 -0.28 -22.47 11.28
N ASP A 364 -0.34 -21.63 12.31
CA ASP A 364 0.80 -20.95 12.86
C ASP A 364 0.62 -20.78 14.37
N ASP A 365 1.70 -20.93 15.14
CA ASP A 365 1.67 -20.77 16.59
C ASP A 365 1.53 -19.30 17.03
N ALA A 366 1.84 -18.36 16.12
CA ALA A 366 1.64 -16.94 16.34
C ALA A 366 0.37 -16.47 15.57
N PHE A 367 0.51 -16.15 14.30
CA PHE A 367 -0.60 -15.64 13.50
C PHE A 367 -0.37 -15.88 11.99
N ILE A 368 -1.46 -15.86 11.22
CA ILE A 368 -1.48 -15.84 9.75
C ILE A 368 -1.90 -14.42 9.32
N GLU A 369 -1.15 -13.79 8.43
CA GLU A 369 -1.43 -12.41 7.97
C GLU A 369 -1.60 -12.27 6.45
N TRP A 370 -1.35 -13.34 5.69
CA TRP A 370 -1.37 -13.29 4.24
C TRP A 370 -2.63 -13.95 3.70
N PHE A 371 -3.59 -13.14 3.28
CA PHE A 371 -4.86 -13.58 2.74
C PHE A 371 -4.98 -13.18 1.27
N TYR A 372 -4.48 -14.04 0.38
CA TYR A 372 -4.57 -13.83 -1.05
C TYR A 372 -5.74 -14.62 -1.63
N LYS A 373 -6.33 -14.09 -2.71
CA LYS A 373 -7.25 -14.85 -3.52
C LYS A 373 -6.50 -16.04 -4.15
N ALA A 374 -7.04 -17.24 -4.03
CA ALA A 374 -6.49 -18.38 -4.74
C ALA A 374 -6.65 -18.18 -6.26
N ASN A 375 -5.56 -18.40 -7.00
CA ASN A 375 -5.58 -18.36 -8.46
C ASN A 375 -5.73 -19.77 -8.99
N TRP A 376 -6.97 -20.10 -9.38
CA TRP A 376 -7.32 -21.39 -9.95
C TRP A 376 -6.85 -21.48 -11.39
N SER A 377 -6.37 -22.69 -11.78
CA SER A 377 -6.14 -23.03 -13.18
C SER A 377 -7.46 -22.98 -13.98
N LYS A 378 -7.35 -22.76 -15.29
CA LYS A 378 -8.53 -22.67 -16.18
C LYS A 378 -9.41 -23.94 -16.15
N ASP A 379 -8.77 -25.11 -15.99
CA ASP A 379 -9.44 -26.42 -15.86
C ASP A 379 -9.93 -26.71 -14.43
N GLY A 380 -9.54 -25.90 -13.43
CA GLY A 380 -9.89 -26.09 -12.03
C GLY A 380 -9.20 -27.26 -11.33
N GLU A 381 -8.15 -27.85 -11.91
CA GLU A 381 -7.44 -28.99 -11.36
C GLU A 381 -6.43 -28.63 -10.27
N PHE A 382 -5.96 -27.40 -10.24
CA PHE A 382 -5.06 -26.88 -9.22
C PHE A 382 -5.30 -25.39 -8.95
N PHE A 383 -4.70 -24.90 -7.88
CA PHE A 383 -4.65 -23.47 -7.56
C PHE A 383 -3.27 -23.10 -7.01
N ILE A 384 -2.90 -21.82 -7.14
CA ILE A 384 -1.71 -21.27 -6.53
C ILE A 384 -2.06 -20.70 -5.16
N TRP A 385 -1.29 -21.12 -4.16
CA TRP A 385 -1.51 -20.81 -2.75
C TRP A 385 -0.28 -20.15 -2.13
N HIS A 386 -0.50 -19.13 -1.30
CA HIS A 386 0.52 -18.47 -0.53
C HIS A 386 0.58 -19.08 0.88
N SER A 387 1.75 -19.52 1.32
CA SER A 387 1.91 -20.09 2.66
C SER A 387 3.31 -19.85 3.22
N GLU A 388 3.43 -19.80 4.55
CA GLU A 388 4.69 -19.71 5.30
C GLU A 388 5.04 -21.03 5.99
N ARG A 389 4.50 -22.16 5.51
CA ARG A 389 4.57 -23.48 6.15
C ARG A 389 5.98 -24.01 6.34
N ASP A 390 6.95 -23.52 5.61
CA ASP A 390 8.38 -23.91 5.67
C ASP A 390 9.29 -22.85 6.32
N GLY A 391 8.68 -21.76 6.84
CA GLY A 391 9.42 -20.66 7.47
C GLY A 391 9.61 -19.42 6.59
N TRP A 392 9.25 -19.51 5.31
CA TRP A 392 9.30 -18.40 4.34
C TRP A 392 7.96 -18.25 3.62
N ARG A 393 7.66 -17.08 3.12
CA ARG A 393 6.47 -16.87 2.31
C ARG A 393 6.71 -17.32 0.89
N HIS A 394 6.16 -18.49 0.54
CA HIS A 394 6.30 -19.12 -0.77
C HIS A 394 4.97 -19.27 -1.50
N LEU A 395 5.07 -19.58 -2.80
CA LEU A 395 3.97 -19.92 -3.68
C LEU A 395 3.95 -21.43 -3.92
N TYR A 396 2.80 -22.04 -3.63
CA TYR A 396 2.60 -23.47 -3.79
C TYR A 396 1.56 -23.74 -4.86
N ARG A 397 1.82 -24.74 -5.72
CA ARG A 397 0.80 -25.35 -6.55
C ARG A 397 0.12 -26.44 -5.74
N VAL A 398 -1.18 -26.29 -5.51
CA VAL A 398 -1.99 -27.22 -4.73
C VAL A 398 -3.03 -27.86 -5.64
N SER A 399 -3.09 -29.21 -5.66
CA SER A 399 -4.15 -29.92 -6.41
C SER A 399 -5.52 -29.60 -5.85
N ARG A 400 -6.59 -29.69 -6.66
CA ARG A 400 -7.96 -29.32 -6.29
C ARG A 400 -8.39 -29.89 -4.93
N GLY A 401 -8.06 -31.14 -4.65
CA GLY A 401 -8.40 -31.80 -3.37
C GLY A 401 -7.37 -31.63 -2.26
N GLY A 402 -6.35 -30.77 -2.44
CA GLY A 402 -5.33 -30.49 -1.44
C GLY A 402 -4.29 -31.61 -1.20
N LYS A 403 -4.35 -32.70 -1.97
CA LYS A 403 -3.53 -33.90 -1.74
C LYS A 403 -2.08 -33.73 -2.19
N THR A 404 -1.84 -32.97 -3.24
CA THR A 404 -0.50 -32.70 -3.80
C THR A 404 -0.21 -31.23 -3.62
N ILE A 405 0.94 -30.93 -3.01
CA ILE A 405 1.45 -29.56 -2.78
C ILE A 405 2.87 -29.50 -3.30
N ILE A 406 3.13 -28.63 -4.24
CA ILE A 406 4.44 -28.44 -4.87
C ILE A 406 4.90 -27.00 -4.54
N ASP A 407 6.08 -26.85 -3.94
CA ASP A 407 6.69 -25.53 -3.75
C ASP A 407 7.24 -25.04 -5.10
N LEU A 408 6.77 -23.86 -5.54
CA LEU A 408 7.18 -23.23 -6.80
C LEU A 408 8.29 -22.21 -6.62
N THR A 409 8.56 -21.78 -5.40
CA THR A 409 9.53 -20.73 -5.09
C THR A 409 10.47 -21.09 -3.96
N PRO A 410 11.09 -22.29 -3.98
CA PRO A 410 11.92 -22.80 -2.88
C PRO A 410 13.15 -21.93 -2.65
N GLY A 411 13.53 -21.73 -1.38
CA GLY A 411 14.73 -21.02 -0.96
C GLY A 411 14.52 -20.23 0.34
N ASP A 412 15.60 -19.67 0.87
CA ASP A 412 15.59 -18.92 2.13
C ASP A 412 15.26 -17.44 1.84
N TYR A 413 14.07 -17.17 1.32
CA TYR A 413 13.58 -15.82 1.01
C TYR A 413 12.05 -15.77 0.94
N ASP A 414 11.49 -14.58 1.17
CA ASP A 414 10.05 -14.34 0.96
C ASP A 414 9.77 -13.87 -0.46
N ILE A 415 8.69 -14.36 -1.06
CA ILE A 415 8.06 -13.66 -2.17
C ILE A 415 7.35 -12.40 -1.63
N VAL A 416 7.38 -11.30 -2.40
CA VAL A 416 6.72 -10.06 -2.01
C VAL A 416 5.31 -9.98 -2.60
N ASP A 417 5.16 -10.32 -3.87
CA ASP A 417 3.88 -10.31 -4.57
C ASP A 417 3.89 -11.30 -5.74
N MET A 418 2.72 -11.86 -6.04
CA MET A 418 2.50 -12.68 -7.23
C MET A 418 1.78 -11.83 -8.28
N LEU A 419 2.37 -11.70 -9.48
CA LEU A 419 1.86 -10.77 -10.49
C LEU A 419 0.92 -11.41 -11.49
N THR A 420 1.35 -12.47 -12.17
CA THR A 420 0.56 -13.12 -13.22
C THR A 420 0.96 -14.56 -13.46
N ILE A 421 0.03 -15.31 -14.04
CA ILE A 421 0.19 -16.71 -14.45
C ILE A 421 -0.12 -16.81 -15.93
N ASN A 422 0.74 -17.44 -16.70
CA ASN A 422 0.47 -17.87 -18.05
C ASN A 422 0.55 -19.40 -18.13
N GLU A 423 -0.61 -20.07 -18.12
CA GLU A 423 -0.71 -21.54 -18.14
C GLU A 423 -0.22 -22.11 -19.48
N GLU A 424 -0.45 -21.41 -20.59
CA GLU A 424 -0.04 -21.88 -21.94
C GLU A 424 1.48 -21.96 -22.09
N LYS A 425 2.18 -21.02 -21.43
CA LYS A 425 3.65 -21.00 -21.37
C LYS A 425 4.20 -21.74 -20.15
N ASN A 426 3.36 -22.33 -19.31
CA ASN A 426 3.74 -22.98 -18.05
C ASN A 426 4.63 -22.11 -17.14
N VAL A 427 4.28 -20.80 -17.00
CA VAL A 427 5.11 -19.84 -16.27
C VAL A 427 4.28 -18.96 -15.34
N MET A 428 4.86 -18.63 -14.20
CA MET A 428 4.35 -17.64 -13.24
C MET A 428 5.42 -16.58 -12.99
N TYR A 429 4.98 -15.34 -12.77
CA TYR A 429 5.83 -14.20 -12.44
C TYR A 429 5.50 -13.64 -11.07
N PHE A 430 6.56 -13.28 -10.31
CA PHE A 430 6.41 -12.76 -8.96
C PHE A 430 7.55 -11.79 -8.60
N ILE A 431 7.36 -11.02 -7.54
CA ILE A 431 8.36 -10.11 -6.99
C ILE A 431 9.04 -10.76 -5.78
N ALA A 432 10.36 -10.73 -5.76
CA ALA A 432 11.18 -11.14 -4.63
C ALA A 432 12.50 -10.36 -4.59
N SER A 433 13.26 -10.50 -3.51
CA SER A 433 14.60 -9.98 -3.38
C SER A 433 15.41 -10.81 -2.38
N PRO A 434 15.89 -12.01 -2.79
CA PRO A 434 16.57 -12.96 -1.91
C PRO A 434 17.82 -12.39 -1.23
N GLU A 435 18.54 -11.49 -1.92
CA GLU A 435 19.83 -10.97 -1.44
C GLU A 435 19.70 -9.68 -0.64
N ASN A 436 18.65 -8.88 -0.89
CA ASN A 436 18.47 -7.57 -0.26
C ASN A 436 16.98 -7.29 0.02
N PRO A 437 16.51 -7.40 1.27
CA PRO A 437 15.11 -7.20 1.63
C PRO A 437 14.60 -5.77 1.36
N GLY A 438 15.47 -4.79 1.19
CA GLY A 438 15.12 -3.40 0.82
C GLY A 438 14.84 -3.19 -0.67
N GLN A 439 15.11 -4.17 -1.52
CA GLN A 439 14.97 -4.06 -2.99
C GLN A 439 13.86 -4.96 -3.53
N ARG A 440 13.50 -4.79 -4.81
CA ARG A 440 12.38 -5.53 -5.46
C ARG A 440 12.76 -5.89 -6.90
N TYR A 441 12.63 -7.19 -7.26
CA TYR A 441 12.98 -7.72 -8.56
C TYR A 441 11.93 -8.71 -9.07
N LEU A 442 11.73 -8.73 -10.38
CA LEU A 442 10.86 -9.70 -11.05
C LEU A 442 11.60 -11.04 -11.22
N TYR A 443 10.90 -12.10 -10.83
CA TYR A 443 11.30 -13.49 -11.04
C TYR A 443 10.23 -14.22 -11.84
N SER A 444 10.65 -15.30 -12.49
CA SER A 444 9.76 -16.27 -13.13
C SER A 444 10.06 -17.68 -12.64
N THR A 445 9.03 -18.53 -12.60
CA THR A 445 9.16 -19.95 -12.27
C THR A 445 8.13 -20.78 -13.06
N PRO A 446 8.47 -22.05 -13.45
CA PRO A 446 7.48 -22.94 -14.05
C PRO A 446 6.37 -23.31 -13.08
N LEU A 447 5.13 -23.43 -13.58
CA LEU A 447 3.95 -23.83 -12.79
C LEU A 447 4.00 -25.29 -12.32
N ASP A 448 4.82 -26.12 -12.91
CA ASP A 448 4.99 -27.52 -12.54
C ASP A 448 6.13 -27.78 -11.53
N GLY A 449 6.88 -26.71 -11.15
CA GLY A 449 8.00 -26.82 -10.24
C GLY A 449 9.22 -27.53 -10.83
N SER A 450 9.32 -27.68 -12.15
CA SER A 450 10.38 -28.43 -12.85
C SER A 450 11.77 -27.78 -12.76
N SER A 451 11.85 -26.49 -12.44
CA SER A 451 13.10 -25.77 -12.21
C SER A 451 12.97 -24.67 -11.16
N LYS A 452 14.09 -24.20 -10.65
CA LYS A 452 14.15 -23.10 -9.69
C LYS A 452 13.77 -21.76 -10.35
N PRO A 453 13.27 -20.80 -9.57
CA PRO A 453 13.01 -19.44 -10.02
C PRO A 453 14.24 -18.77 -10.64
N VAL A 454 13.99 -17.96 -11.67
CA VAL A 454 15.02 -17.18 -12.38
C VAL A 454 14.65 -15.69 -12.31
N ARG A 455 15.64 -14.85 -11.98
CA ARG A 455 15.49 -13.39 -12.02
C ARG A 455 15.32 -12.91 -13.46
N VAL A 456 14.27 -12.11 -13.70
CA VAL A 456 13.97 -11.49 -15.00
C VAL A 456 14.50 -10.06 -15.05
N THR A 457 14.37 -9.30 -13.95
CA THR A 457 14.91 -7.93 -13.86
C THR A 457 16.43 -7.94 -14.09
N PRO A 458 16.98 -7.23 -15.10
CA PRO A 458 18.41 -7.12 -15.33
C PRO A 458 19.18 -6.50 -14.16
N ALA A 459 20.49 -6.76 -14.09
CA ALA A 459 21.33 -6.35 -12.97
C ALA A 459 21.45 -4.82 -12.83
N GLU A 460 21.40 -4.08 -13.94
CA GLU A 460 21.47 -2.62 -13.98
C GLU A 460 20.30 -1.89 -13.28
N PHE A 461 19.17 -2.59 -13.08
CA PHE A 461 18.01 -2.05 -12.36
C PHE A 461 18.08 -2.39 -10.85
N GLU A 462 19.23 -2.17 -10.23
CA GLU A 462 19.39 -2.29 -8.79
C GLU A 462 18.53 -1.24 -8.06
N GLY A 463 17.64 -1.69 -7.15
CA GLY A 463 16.68 -0.84 -6.43
C GLY A 463 15.28 -1.45 -6.37
N SER A 464 14.28 -0.60 -6.44
CA SER A 464 12.87 -1.01 -6.42
C SER A 464 12.29 -1.05 -7.82
N ASN A 465 11.82 -2.23 -8.21
CA ASN A 465 11.16 -2.50 -9.48
C ASN A 465 9.73 -2.98 -9.22
N SER A 466 8.77 -2.44 -9.93
CA SER A 466 7.38 -2.91 -9.95
C SER A 466 6.89 -3.11 -11.38
N TYR A 467 6.01 -4.09 -11.57
CA TYR A 467 5.56 -4.47 -12.91
C TYR A 467 4.04 -4.59 -12.91
N TYR A 468 3.39 -3.92 -13.86
CA TYR A 468 2.01 -4.16 -14.20
C TYR A 468 1.97 -4.91 -15.53
N MET A 469 1.77 -6.23 -15.46
CA MET A 469 1.92 -7.14 -16.59
C MET A 469 0.63 -7.28 -17.39
N SER A 470 0.76 -7.51 -18.72
CA SER A 470 -0.34 -7.98 -19.55
C SER A 470 -0.78 -9.40 -19.12
N LYS A 471 -2.04 -9.77 -19.38
CA LYS A 471 -2.55 -11.10 -18.98
C LYS A 471 -1.79 -12.27 -19.61
N ASP A 472 -1.29 -12.10 -20.80
CA ASP A 472 -0.48 -13.10 -21.52
C ASP A 472 0.99 -13.10 -21.07
N ALA A 473 1.35 -12.21 -20.14
CA ALA A 473 2.71 -12.02 -19.62
C ALA A 473 3.78 -11.71 -20.70
N SER A 474 3.38 -11.19 -21.86
CA SER A 474 4.34 -10.83 -22.92
C SER A 474 4.87 -9.42 -22.74
N TRP A 475 4.11 -8.55 -22.08
CA TRP A 475 4.41 -7.14 -21.89
C TRP A 475 4.23 -6.73 -20.43
N ALA A 476 4.94 -5.70 -20.01
CA ALA A 476 4.72 -5.07 -18.71
C ALA A 476 4.95 -3.56 -18.78
N MET A 477 4.19 -2.81 -17.99
CA MET A 477 4.60 -1.48 -17.56
C MET A 477 5.54 -1.67 -16.38
N HIS A 478 6.81 -1.36 -16.58
CA HIS A 478 7.87 -1.42 -15.58
C HIS A 478 8.05 -0.04 -14.94
N THR A 479 8.09 0.01 -13.63
CA THR A 479 8.45 1.22 -12.88
C THR A 479 9.69 0.92 -12.06
N TYR A 480 10.73 1.73 -12.26
CA TYR A 480 12.00 1.62 -11.55
C TYR A 480 12.30 2.89 -10.77
N SER A 481 12.73 2.75 -9.54
CA SER A 481 13.30 3.83 -8.73
C SER A 481 14.37 3.32 -7.77
N LYS A 482 15.20 4.27 -7.30
CA LYS A 482 16.22 4.04 -6.29
C LYS A 482 16.14 5.15 -5.25
N PHE A 483 16.68 4.95 -4.06
CA PHE A 483 16.69 5.97 -3.02
C PHE A 483 17.35 7.27 -3.54
N GLY A 484 16.68 8.41 -3.38
CA GLY A 484 17.11 9.69 -3.95
C GLY A 484 16.94 9.87 -5.46
N THR A 485 16.48 8.82 -6.19
CA THR A 485 16.33 8.88 -7.66
C THR A 485 14.85 8.74 -8.05
N PRO A 486 14.23 9.77 -8.66
CA PRO A 486 12.85 9.75 -9.11
C PRO A 486 12.54 8.59 -10.05
N PRO A 487 11.31 8.03 -10.00
CA PRO A 487 10.95 6.86 -10.78
C PRO A 487 10.93 7.13 -12.28
N THR A 488 11.28 6.10 -13.04
CA THR A 488 11.00 6.00 -14.48
C THR A 488 9.90 4.98 -14.72
N LYS A 489 9.08 5.18 -15.77
CA LYS A 489 8.08 4.20 -16.21
C LYS A 489 8.24 3.93 -17.70
N GLU A 490 8.21 2.67 -18.04
CA GLU A 490 8.40 2.22 -19.43
C GLU A 490 7.54 1.00 -19.75
N ILE A 491 7.24 0.79 -21.01
CA ILE A 491 6.69 -0.46 -21.53
C ILE A 491 7.85 -1.33 -21.96
N ILE A 492 7.89 -2.55 -21.48
CA ILE A 492 8.92 -3.53 -21.80
C ILE A 492 8.32 -4.81 -22.40
N LYS A 493 9.13 -5.51 -23.19
CA LYS A 493 8.95 -6.94 -23.48
C LYS A 493 9.46 -7.73 -22.29
N VAL A 494 8.63 -8.63 -21.75
CA VAL A 494 9.01 -9.43 -20.57
C VAL A 494 10.09 -10.45 -20.89
N SER A 495 10.15 -10.95 -22.14
CA SER A 495 11.06 -12.02 -22.57
C SER A 495 12.55 -11.66 -22.49
N ASP A 496 12.90 -10.38 -22.73
CA ASP A 496 14.27 -9.89 -22.77
C ASP A 496 14.44 -8.56 -21.99
N HIS A 497 13.40 -8.12 -21.31
CA HIS A 497 13.33 -6.87 -20.56
C HIS A 497 13.66 -5.61 -21.42
N SER A 498 13.53 -5.69 -22.76
CA SER A 498 13.84 -4.57 -23.62
C SER A 498 12.79 -3.46 -23.50
N ASN A 499 13.24 -2.21 -23.31
CA ASN A 499 12.39 -1.02 -23.31
C ASN A 499 11.86 -0.77 -24.74
N VAL A 500 10.54 -0.65 -24.86
CA VAL A 500 9.85 -0.38 -26.12
C VAL A 500 9.36 1.07 -26.18
N LYS A 501 8.89 1.59 -25.02
CA LYS A 501 8.40 2.96 -24.93
C LYS A 501 8.57 3.49 -23.51
N THR A 502 9.23 4.63 -23.38
CA THR A 502 9.29 5.36 -22.10
C THR A 502 8.02 6.20 -21.93
N LEU A 503 7.33 6.01 -20.82
CA LEU A 503 6.09 6.71 -20.45
C LEU A 503 6.36 7.91 -19.53
N VAL A 504 7.29 7.75 -18.57
CA VAL A 504 7.66 8.78 -17.59
C VAL A 504 9.16 8.75 -17.37
N GLU A 505 9.83 9.87 -17.62
CA GLU A 505 11.27 10.05 -17.37
C GLU A 505 11.57 10.84 -16.09
N ASN A 506 10.64 11.66 -15.62
CA ASN A 506 10.84 12.64 -14.56
C ASN A 506 12.04 13.56 -14.78
N LYS A 507 12.32 13.91 -16.03
CA LYS A 507 13.49 14.72 -16.43
C LYS A 507 13.55 16.05 -15.67
N GLU A 508 12.45 16.80 -15.68
CA GLU A 508 12.35 18.10 -14.99
C GLU A 508 12.60 17.97 -13.48
N LEU A 509 12.02 16.96 -12.84
CA LEU A 509 12.24 16.69 -11.42
C LEU A 509 13.71 16.33 -11.14
N LYS A 510 14.33 15.50 -11.96
CA LYS A 510 15.75 15.14 -11.85
C LYS A 510 16.64 16.37 -11.99
N GLU A 511 16.34 17.28 -12.94
CA GLU A 511 17.06 18.53 -13.14
C GLU A 511 16.90 19.50 -11.95
N LYS A 512 15.71 19.57 -11.35
CA LYS A 512 15.45 20.36 -10.14
C LYS A 512 16.20 19.81 -8.94
N LEU A 513 16.18 18.48 -8.75
CA LEU A 513 16.92 17.83 -7.66
C LEU A 513 18.44 17.98 -7.81
N ALA A 514 18.97 17.90 -9.02
CA ALA A 514 20.39 18.08 -9.31
C ALA A 514 20.91 19.48 -8.95
N LYS A 515 20.02 20.47 -8.85
CA LYS A 515 20.35 21.83 -8.40
C LYS A 515 20.32 22.00 -6.87
N GLN A 516 19.88 20.98 -6.12
CA GLN A 516 19.78 21.02 -4.67
C GLN A 516 21.03 20.43 -4.02
N THR A 517 21.37 20.94 -2.85
CA THR A 517 22.37 20.33 -1.97
C THR A 517 21.71 19.18 -1.22
N LEU A 518 21.70 18.00 -1.83
CA LEU A 518 21.08 16.80 -1.26
C LEU A 518 22.04 16.08 -0.30
N PRO A 519 21.51 15.32 0.69
CA PRO A 519 22.31 14.53 1.62
C PRO A 519 23.09 13.42 0.91
N THR A 520 24.20 13.03 1.48
CA THR A 520 24.77 11.71 1.23
C THR A 520 24.00 10.68 2.05
N HIS A 521 23.87 9.45 1.53
CA HIS A 521 23.14 8.39 2.23
C HIS A 521 23.85 7.04 2.10
N GLU A 522 23.60 6.18 3.06
CA GLU A 522 24.13 4.82 3.10
C GLU A 522 23.04 3.86 3.62
N PHE A 523 22.87 2.73 2.95
CA PHE A 523 22.18 1.58 3.54
C PHE A 523 23.17 0.79 4.38
N PHE A 524 22.75 0.39 5.57
CA PHE A 524 23.65 -0.27 6.50
C PHE A 524 22.96 -1.42 7.24
N LYS A 525 23.79 -2.25 7.86
CA LYS A 525 23.38 -3.30 8.77
C LYS A 525 24.07 -3.11 10.10
N VAL A 526 23.35 -3.31 11.20
CA VAL A 526 23.88 -3.32 12.57
C VAL A 526 23.27 -4.50 13.33
N ASN A 527 23.97 -4.97 14.35
CA ASN A 527 23.46 -6.04 15.18
C ASN A 527 22.83 -5.49 16.45
N ALA A 528 21.64 -5.98 16.80
CA ALA A 528 21.08 -5.86 18.12
C ALA A 528 21.95 -6.60 19.15
N GLN A 529 21.72 -6.38 20.45
CA GLN A 529 22.52 -6.99 21.52
C GLN A 529 22.48 -8.53 21.50
N ASP A 530 21.39 -9.11 21.04
CA ASP A 530 21.22 -10.56 20.90
C ASP A 530 21.81 -11.14 19.60
N GLY A 531 22.47 -10.30 18.78
CA GLY A 531 23.10 -10.67 17.52
C GLY A 531 22.18 -10.61 16.32
N THR A 532 20.91 -10.23 16.44
CA THR A 532 19.98 -10.07 15.32
C THR A 532 20.42 -8.93 14.40
N GLU A 533 20.54 -9.21 13.12
CA GLU A 533 20.90 -8.20 12.11
C GLU A 533 19.69 -7.34 11.73
N LEU A 534 19.84 -6.01 11.95
CA LEU A 534 18.87 -4.98 11.63
C LEU A 534 19.33 -4.19 10.41
N ASP A 535 18.41 -3.96 9.46
CA ASP A 535 18.66 -3.14 8.28
C ASP A 535 18.26 -1.69 8.54
N GLY A 536 19.04 -0.74 8.03
CA GLY A 536 18.78 0.69 8.15
C GLY A 536 19.27 1.49 6.94
N TYR A 537 18.85 2.73 6.86
CA TYR A 537 19.51 3.77 6.08
C TYR A 537 19.79 4.98 6.93
N ILE A 538 20.87 5.71 6.59
CA ILE A 538 21.28 6.93 7.23
C ILE A 538 21.54 8.01 6.17
N MET A 539 21.13 9.25 6.46
CA MET A 539 21.32 10.41 5.61
C MET A 539 22.15 11.44 6.37
N PHE A 540 23.27 11.84 5.80
CA PHE A 540 24.18 12.82 6.39
C PHE A 540 24.03 14.17 5.73
N PRO A 541 24.20 15.29 6.47
CA PRO A 541 24.30 16.63 5.90
C PRO A 541 25.35 16.68 4.80
N ALA A 542 25.03 17.29 3.66
CA ALA A 542 26.00 17.48 2.60
C ALA A 542 27.13 18.39 3.08
N GLY A 543 28.38 17.99 2.84
CA GLY A 543 29.57 18.73 3.32
C GLY A 543 29.72 18.72 4.84
N MET A 544 29.24 17.67 5.51
CA MET A 544 29.36 17.46 6.94
C MET A 544 30.85 17.59 7.40
N ASP A 545 31.07 18.27 8.50
CA ASP A 545 32.37 18.37 9.17
C ASP A 545 32.52 17.17 10.12
N GLU A 546 33.33 16.20 9.74
CA GLU A 546 33.53 14.95 10.51
C GLU A 546 34.17 15.18 11.90
N SER A 547 34.68 16.35 12.19
CA SER A 547 35.21 16.71 13.52
C SER A 547 34.11 17.13 14.51
N LYS A 548 32.89 17.32 14.05
CA LYS A 548 31.74 17.76 14.84
C LYS A 548 30.75 16.63 15.10
N LYS A 549 29.96 16.80 16.16
CA LYS A 549 28.82 15.93 16.46
C LYS A 549 27.52 16.59 16.02
N TYR A 550 26.64 15.76 15.41
CA TYR A 550 25.36 16.19 14.87
C TYR A 550 24.21 15.52 15.62
N PRO A 551 23.13 16.26 15.93
CA PRO A 551 21.91 15.63 16.43
C PRO A 551 21.35 14.66 15.41
N ILE A 552 20.79 13.55 15.90
CA ILE A 552 20.20 12.50 15.08
C ILE A 552 18.70 12.42 15.29
N VAL A 553 17.94 12.28 14.22
CA VAL A 553 16.49 12.09 14.27
C VAL A 553 16.08 10.81 13.56
N PHE A 554 15.35 9.97 14.27
CA PHE A 554 14.84 8.70 13.77
C PHE A 554 13.46 8.88 13.15
N TYR A 555 13.27 8.37 11.92
CA TYR A 555 11.96 8.10 11.37
C TYR A 555 11.60 6.64 11.66
N VAL A 556 10.55 6.42 12.43
CA VAL A 556 10.15 5.08 12.85
C VAL A 556 8.70 4.78 12.42
N TYR A 557 8.45 3.56 11.95
CA TYR A 557 7.12 2.96 11.94
C TYR A 557 7.02 1.88 13.02
N GLY A 558 7.85 0.85 12.97
CA GLY A 558 8.09 -0.08 14.06
C GLY A 558 7.05 -1.19 14.22
N GLU A 559 5.92 -1.16 13.50
CA GLU A 559 4.83 -2.13 13.61
C GLU A 559 4.70 -3.03 12.38
N PRO A 560 3.95 -4.16 12.46
CA PRO A 560 3.90 -5.20 11.41
C PRO A 560 3.35 -4.74 10.06
N TRP A 561 2.61 -3.61 9.99
CA TRP A 561 1.98 -3.17 8.76
C TRP A 561 2.96 -2.65 7.71
N GLY A 562 4.15 -2.20 8.09
CA GLY A 562 5.09 -1.57 7.17
C GLY A 562 6.56 -1.89 7.42
N SER A 563 7.39 -1.49 6.44
CA SER A 563 8.84 -1.45 6.48
C SER A 563 9.28 -0.09 5.95
N THR A 564 10.22 0.56 6.63
CA THR A 564 10.72 1.89 6.28
C THR A 564 12.02 1.85 5.49
N VAL A 565 12.76 0.74 5.54
CA VAL A 565 14.05 0.57 4.87
C VAL A 565 13.85 -0.03 3.48
N GLN A 566 13.67 0.86 2.49
CA GLN A 566 13.47 0.46 1.10
C GLN A 566 14.30 1.33 0.16
N ASP A 567 14.97 0.69 -0.80
CA ASP A 567 15.76 1.36 -1.85
C ASP A 567 14.82 1.85 -2.96
N ARG A 568 14.08 2.93 -2.65
CA ARG A 568 13.16 3.60 -3.57
C ARG A 568 13.09 5.10 -3.31
N PHE A 569 12.64 5.86 -4.29
CA PHE A 569 12.34 7.28 -4.11
C PHE A 569 11.04 7.47 -3.33
N GLU A 570 11.11 8.20 -2.22
CA GLU A 570 9.96 8.41 -1.33
C GLU A 570 9.23 9.75 -1.56
N GLY A 571 9.51 10.43 -2.68
CA GLY A 571 8.84 11.68 -3.02
C GLY A 571 9.05 12.78 -1.97
N ASP A 572 7.94 13.40 -1.53
CA ASP A 572 7.96 14.50 -0.56
C ASP A 572 8.57 14.09 0.79
N SER A 573 8.46 12.82 1.18
CA SER A 573 9.10 12.29 2.41
C SER A 573 10.63 12.32 2.31
N TYR A 574 11.19 11.95 1.15
CA TYR A 574 12.64 12.09 0.90
C TYR A 574 13.09 13.55 0.95
N LEU A 575 12.30 14.46 0.37
CA LEU A 575 12.61 15.89 0.36
C LEU A 575 12.54 16.49 1.77
N TYR A 576 11.56 16.11 2.59
CA TYR A 576 11.48 16.54 3.99
C TYR A 576 12.68 16.07 4.81
N LYS A 577 13.06 14.79 4.67
CA LYS A 577 14.27 14.24 5.31
C LYS A 577 15.53 14.98 4.84
N SER A 578 15.61 15.30 3.54
CA SER A 578 16.72 16.09 2.97
C SER A 578 16.76 17.51 3.53
N LEU A 579 15.59 18.15 3.72
CA LEU A 579 15.49 19.45 4.37
C LEU A 579 16.01 19.40 5.82
N LEU A 580 15.66 18.35 6.58
CA LEU A 580 16.20 18.19 7.94
C LEU A 580 17.73 18.03 7.93
N THR A 581 18.30 17.33 6.94
CA THR A 581 19.76 17.24 6.82
C THR A 581 20.41 18.60 6.49
N GLN A 582 19.77 19.43 5.65
CA GLN A 582 20.25 20.81 5.39
C GLN A 582 20.19 21.71 6.63
N LYS A 583 19.29 21.41 7.57
CA LYS A 583 19.21 22.08 8.88
C LYS A 583 20.27 21.59 9.89
N GLY A 584 21.05 20.56 9.52
CA GLY A 584 22.15 20.03 10.34
C GLY A 584 21.80 18.79 11.17
N PHE A 585 20.73 18.07 10.83
CA PHE A 585 20.40 16.78 11.43
C PHE A 585 20.97 15.60 10.63
N ILE A 586 21.41 14.56 11.32
CA ILE A 586 21.49 13.22 10.72
C ILE A 586 20.09 12.62 10.77
N VAL A 587 19.60 12.07 9.65
CA VAL A 587 18.30 11.42 9.56
C VAL A 587 18.48 9.93 9.33
N VAL A 588 17.79 9.11 10.10
CA VAL A 588 17.94 7.65 10.04
C VAL A 588 16.59 6.94 10.13
N SER A 589 16.53 5.76 9.53
CA SER A 589 15.46 4.81 9.79
C SER A 589 16.04 3.39 9.88
N VAL A 590 15.49 2.60 10.79
CA VAL A 590 15.88 1.21 11.02
C VAL A 590 14.61 0.35 11.07
N ASP A 591 14.60 -0.74 10.32
CA ASP A 591 13.57 -1.77 10.45
C ASP A 591 13.92 -2.69 11.63
N ASN A 592 13.10 -2.64 12.66
CA ASN A 592 13.16 -3.57 13.79
C ASN A 592 12.48 -4.90 13.45
N ARG A 593 12.73 -5.92 14.27
CA ARG A 593 11.97 -7.18 14.20
C ARG A 593 10.47 -6.94 14.27
N GLY A 594 9.70 -7.78 13.58
CA GLY A 594 8.26 -7.67 13.47
C GLY A 594 7.77 -6.78 12.34
N THR A 595 8.62 -5.95 11.73
CA THR A 595 8.24 -5.18 10.53
C THR A 595 7.98 -6.10 9.32
N ARG A 596 7.27 -5.57 8.31
CA ARG A 596 6.88 -6.32 7.10
C ARG A 596 8.02 -6.56 6.11
N ALA A 597 9.27 -6.41 6.54
CA ALA A 597 10.43 -6.73 5.73
C ALA A 597 10.40 -8.20 5.30
N PRO A 598 10.75 -8.54 4.05
CA PRO A 598 10.75 -9.92 3.55
C PRO A 598 11.97 -10.71 4.06
N LYS A 599 12.00 -10.96 5.38
CA LYS A 599 13.09 -11.63 6.13
C LYS A 599 12.62 -12.94 6.81
N GLY A 600 11.56 -13.54 6.29
CA GLY A 600 11.03 -14.79 6.77
C GLY A 600 10.01 -14.66 7.90
N ARG A 601 9.36 -15.80 8.22
CA ARG A 601 8.34 -15.94 9.25
C ARG A 601 8.86 -15.51 10.63
N ASP A 602 10.03 -15.99 11.01
CA ASP A 602 10.57 -15.76 12.37
C ASP A 602 10.87 -14.28 12.62
N TRP A 603 11.31 -13.55 11.61
CA TRP A 603 11.44 -12.09 11.68
C TRP A 603 10.09 -11.41 11.95
N ARG A 604 9.08 -11.70 11.13
CA ARG A 604 7.78 -11.04 11.24
C ARG A 604 7.02 -11.42 12.51
N LYS A 605 7.09 -12.70 12.93
CA LYS A 605 6.30 -13.22 14.06
C LYS A 605 6.98 -13.10 15.41
N SER A 606 8.25 -12.66 15.46
CA SER A 606 8.95 -12.32 16.72
C SER A 606 8.21 -11.29 17.57
N ILE A 607 7.38 -10.47 16.92
CA ILE A 607 6.58 -9.40 17.57
C ILE A 607 5.35 -9.93 18.30
N TYR A 608 4.93 -11.19 18.07
CA TYR A 608 3.71 -11.73 18.65
C TYR A 608 3.70 -11.62 20.17
N LYS A 609 2.69 -10.93 20.72
CA LYS A 609 2.55 -10.52 22.13
C LYS A 609 3.70 -9.66 22.68
N LYS A 610 4.52 -9.07 21.79
CA LYS A 610 5.71 -8.28 22.17
C LYS A 610 5.78 -6.96 21.40
N ILE A 611 4.72 -6.57 20.72
CA ILE A 611 4.62 -5.27 20.05
C ILE A 611 4.93 -4.15 21.05
N GLY A 612 5.66 -3.12 20.67
CA GLY A 612 6.05 -2.01 21.57
C GLY A 612 7.14 -2.36 22.62
N SER A 613 7.56 -3.62 22.75
CA SER A 613 8.71 -4.01 23.59
C SER A 613 9.92 -4.40 22.74
N ILE A 614 9.82 -5.42 21.91
CA ILE A 614 10.93 -5.85 21.04
C ILE A 614 11.29 -4.79 20.01
N THR A 615 10.27 -4.09 19.47
CA THR A 615 10.48 -2.99 18.52
C THR A 615 11.29 -1.85 19.11
N VAL A 616 10.98 -1.48 20.34
CA VAL A 616 11.69 -0.41 21.07
C VAL A 616 13.11 -0.83 21.40
N GLN A 617 13.32 -2.08 21.85
CA GLN A 617 14.65 -2.58 22.15
C GLN A 617 15.55 -2.58 20.92
N ASP A 618 15.04 -3.04 19.76
CA ASP A 618 15.81 -3.05 18.52
C ASP A 618 16.22 -1.63 18.08
N GLN A 619 15.34 -0.62 18.24
CA GLN A 619 15.66 0.78 17.94
C GLN A 619 16.76 1.33 18.88
N VAL A 620 16.72 0.98 20.16
CA VAL A 620 17.75 1.34 21.15
C VAL A 620 19.10 0.70 20.79
N ASP A 621 19.09 -0.61 20.52
CA ASP A 621 20.28 -1.36 20.16
C ASP A 621 20.91 -0.83 18.87
N ALA A 622 20.07 -0.47 17.89
CA ALA A 622 20.53 0.16 16.65
C ALA A 622 21.21 1.50 16.90
N LEU A 623 20.65 2.38 17.75
CA LEU A 623 21.28 3.63 18.12
C LEU A 623 22.67 3.41 18.76
N ASP A 624 22.77 2.47 19.70
CA ASP A 624 24.01 2.13 20.37
C ASP A 624 25.08 1.56 19.41
N ALA A 625 24.67 0.73 18.46
CA ALA A 625 25.56 0.19 17.45
C ALA A 625 26.01 1.25 16.42
N MET A 626 25.12 2.14 16.02
CA MET A 626 25.39 3.24 15.12
C MET A 626 26.35 4.27 15.73
N ALA A 627 26.17 4.63 17.01
CA ALA A 627 27.05 5.56 17.72
C ALA A 627 28.50 5.03 17.85
N LYS A 628 28.68 3.71 17.84
CA LYS A 628 30.02 3.08 17.78
C LYS A 628 30.61 3.10 16.37
N ARG A 629 29.76 3.11 15.32
CA ARG A 629 30.22 3.09 13.92
C ARG A 629 30.51 4.50 13.38
N TRP A 630 29.74 5.50 13.78
CA TRP A 630 29.84 6.87 13.31
C TRP A 630 30.05 7.85 14.48
N ASP A 631 31.28 8.27 14.70
CA ASP A 631 31.65 9.20 15.76
C ASP A 631 30.94 10.56 15.66
N VAL A 632 30.42 10.92 14.50
CA VAL A 632 29.70 12.17 14.26
C VAL A 632 28.31 12.21 14.90
N ILE A 633 27.79 11.10 15.39
CA ILE A 633 26.47 11.03 16.04
C ILE A 633 26.55 11.62 17.45
N ASP A 634 25.66 12.55 17.77
CA ASP A 634 25.47 13.08 19.11
C ASP A 634 24.36 12.30 19.85
N THR A 635 24.75 11.40 20.70
CA THR A 635 23.83 10.56 21.51
C THR A 635 23.09 11.33 22.61
N GLU A 636 23.49 12.58 22.90
CA GLU A 636 22.78 13.45 23.85
C GLU A 636 21.66 14.25 23.17
N ARG A 637 21.64 14.31 21.84
CA ARG A 637 20.65 15.02 21.04
C ARG A 637 19.96 14.10 20.04
N VAL A 638 19.16 13.15 20.57
CA VAL A 638 18.42 12.16 19.80
C VAL A 638 16.94 12.51 19.74
N GLY A 639 16.41 12.64 18.54
CA GLY A 639 14.99 12.81 18.26
C GLY A 639 14.39 11.58 17.60
N VAL A 640 13.07 11.47 17.64
CA VAL A 640 12.30 10.43 16.95
C VAL A 640 10.95 10.96 16.50
N TRP A 641 10.49 10.55 15.32
CA TRP A 641 9.12 10.84 14.90
C TRP A 641 8.51 9.66 14.16
N GLY A 642 7.19 9.57 14.24
CA GLY A 642 6.41 8.61 13.50
C GLY A 642 4.93 8.92 13.52
N HIS A 643 4.22 8.28 12.61
CA HIS A 643 2.78 8.41 12.42
C HIS A 643 2.11 7.05 12.66
N SER A 644 0.89 7.03 13.24
CA SER A 644 0.14 5.79 13.49
C SER A 644 0.93 4.84 14.42
N GLY A 645 1.23 3.61 14.00
CA GLY A 645 2.15 2.71 14.69
C GLY A 645 3.52 3.32 14.98
N GLY A 646 4.02 4.19 14.08
CA GLY A 646 5.24 4.97 14.33
C GLY A 646 5.08 6.00 15.43
N GLY A 647 3.89 6.59 15.58
CA GLY A 647 3.54 7.44 16.71
C GLY A 647 3.54 6.66 18.03
N SER A 648 2.98 5.45 18.04
CA SER A 648 3.01 4.54 19.19
C SER A 648 4.44 4.12 19.56
N SER A 649 5.26 3.82 18.55
CA SER A 649 6.69 3.52 18.72
C SER A 649 7.46 4.71 19.29
N THR A 650 7.18 5.93 18.80
CA THR A 650 7.74 7.19 19.33
C THR A 650 7.41 7.38 20.80
N LEU A 651 6.13 7.18 21.20
CA LEU A 651 5.72 7.27 22.60
C LEU A 651 6.43 6.23 23.48
N ASN A 652 6.51 4.98 23.03
CA ASN A 652 7.21 3.93 23.76
C ASN A 652 8.70 4.25 23.93
N LEU A 653 9.39 4.77 22.89
CA LEU A 653 10.78 5.18 22.97
C LEU A 653 10.99 6.30 23.98
N LEU A 654 10.14 7.34 23.97
CA LEU A 654 10.23 8.45 24.93
C LEU A 654 9.92 8.04 26.36
N PHE A 655 8.93 7.16 26.57
CA PHE A 655 8.47 6.80 27.91
C PHE A 655 9.32 5.69 28.56
N ARG A 656 9.94 4.83 27.75
CA ARG A 656 10.76 3.72 28.27
C ARG A 656 12.26 4.01 28.24
N HIS A 657 12.71 4.84 27.26
CA HIS A 657 14.12 5.14 27.02
C HIS A 657 14.35 6.64 26.88
N GLY A 658 13.75 7.45 27.77
CA GLY A 658 13.96 8.90 27.84
C GLY A 658 15.39 9.30 28.23
N ASP A 659 16.19 8.36 28.72
CA ASP A 659 17.64 8.51 28.87
C ASP A 659 18.38 8.62 27.54
N LYS A 660 17.86 8.04 26.47
CA LYS A 660 18.41 8.07 25.10
C LYS A 660 17.64 9.03 24.20
N TYR A 661 16.34 8.85 24.04
CA TYR A 661 15.47 9.66 23.17
C TYR A 661 14.96 10.89 23.91
N LYS A 662 15.42 12.07 23.52
CA LYS A 662 15.17 13.35 24.20
C LYS A 662 13.98 14.12 23.67
N VAL A 663 13.68 13.98 22.37
CA VAL A 663 12.63 14.71 21.67
C VAL A 663 11.81 13.74 20.83
N GLY A 664 10.49 13.79 20.92
CA GLY A 664 9.63 12.93 20.11
C GLY A 664 8.41 13.65 19.54
N ILE A 665 8.07 13.32 18.31
CA ILE A 665 6.84 13.78 17.65
C ILE A 665 5.98 12.56 17.34
N ALA A 666 4.88 12.40 18.07
CA ALA A 666 3.95 11.30 17.92
C ALA A 666 2.68 11.79 17.19
N SER A 667 2.49 11.37 15.94
CA SER A 667 1.32 11.73 15.15
C SER A 667 0.33 10.58 15.09
N ALA A 668 -0.94 10.85 15.40
CA ALA A 668 -2.05 9.91 15.38
C ALA A 668 -1.68 8.53 16.02
N PRO A 669 -1.09 8.50 17.23
CA PRO A 669 -0.63 7.28 17.87
C PRO A 669 -1.79 6.44 18.41
N VAL A 670 -1.55 5.14 18.64
CA VAL A 670 -2.39 4.26 19.45
C VAL A 670 -1.78 4.14 20.86
N PRO A 671 -2.15 5.01 21.82
CA PRO A 671 -1.52 5.01 23.15
C PRO A 671 -1.96 3.84 24.03
N ASP A 672 -3.18 3.35 23.87
CA ASP A 672 -3.74 2.16 24.50
C ASP A 672 -4.26 1.24 23.40
N ILE A 673 -3.59 0.13 23.18
CA ILE A 673 -3.92 -0.78 22.09
C ILE A 673 -5.28 -1.49 22.24
N ARG A 674 -5.92 -1.41 23.42
CA ARG A 674 -7.31 -1.86 23.64
C ARG A 674 -8.33 -1.01 22.88
N LEU A 675 -7.95 0.21 22.48
CA LEU A 675 -8.83 1.14 21.79
C LEU A 675 -8.86 0.91 20.26
N TYR A 676 -7.95 0.09 19.75
CA TYR A 676 -7.90 -0.27 18.34
C TYR A 676 -8.73 -1.53 18.06
N ASP A 677 -8.87 -1.91 16.78
CA ASP A 677 -9.79 -2.95 16.36
C ASP A 677 -9.36 -4.39 16.72
N THR A 678 -10.34 -5.31 16.64
CA THR A 678 -10.15 -6.74 16.95
C THR A 678 -9.22 -7.44 15.98
N ILE A 679 -9.31 -7.17 14.66
CA ILE A 679 -8.57 -7.95 13.66
C ILE A 679 -7.08 -7.65 13.75
N TYR A 680 -6.69 -6.37 13.86
CA TYR A 680 -5.29 -5.98 13.99
C TYR A 680 -4.73 -6.36 15.35
N GLN A 681 -5.34 -5.87 16.44
CA GLN A 681 -4.71 -6.01 17.75
C GLN A 681 -4.71 -7.44 18.27
N GLU A 682 -5.80 -8.19 18.07
CA GLU A 682 -5.83 -9.58 18.52
C GLU A 682 -4.89 -10.47 17.71
N ARG A 683 -4.63 -10.14 16.43
CA ARG A 683 -3.63 -10.84 15.61
C ARG A 683 -2.23 -10.77 16.24
N TYR A 684 -1.84 -9.59 16.72
CA TYR A 684 -0.46 -9.36 17.16
C TYR A 684 -0.30 -9.42 18.68
N ALA A 685 -1.33 -9.15 19.48
CA ALA A 685 -1.26 -9.08 20.92
C ALA A 685 -2.09 -10.17 21.65
N GLY A 686 -2.86 -10.99 20.93
CA GLY A 686 -3.84 -11.90 21.50
C GLY A 686 -5.11 -11.19 21.95
N ASN A 687 -6.05 -11.91 22.58
CA ASN A 687 -7.30 -11.31 23.05
C ASN A 687 -7.08 -10.69 24.45
N PRO A 688 -7.41 -9.40 24.68
CA PRO A 688 -7.16 -8.73 25.97
C PRO A 688 -7.88 -9.35 27.16
N ASN A 689 -8.96 -10.09 26.93
CA ASN A 689 -9.70 -10.79 27.98
C ASN A 689 -8.96 -12.04 28.52
N THR A 690 -8.06 -12.62 27.71
CA THR A 690 -7.22 -13.78 28.06
C THR A 690 -5.75 -13.43 28.21
N ASP A 691 -5.28 -12.36 27.57
CA ASP A 691 -3.89 -11.91 27.52
C ASP A 691 -3.73 -10.43 27.96
N PRO A 692 -4.26 -10.00 29.11
CA PRO A 692 -4.25 -8.59 29.51
C PRO A 692 -2.84 -8.03 29.68
N GLU A 693 -1.88 -8.84 30.11
CA GLU A 693 -0.48 -8.46 30.31
C GLU A 693 0.20 -8.04 28.99
N SER A 694 -0.12 -8.72 27.89
CA SER A 694 0.39 -8.34 26.55
C SER A 694 -0.02 -6.90 26.20
N TYR A 695 -1.26 -6.53 26.53
CA TYR A 695 -1.79 -5.18 26.27
C TYR A 695 -1.15 -4.12 27.18
N ASP A 696 -0.98 -4.43 28.48
CA ASP A 696 -0.35 -3.52 29.43
C ASP A 696 1.12 -3.26 29.10
N ASN A 697 1.85 -4.31 28.69
CA ASN A 697 3.26 -4.22 28.33
C ASN A 697 3.50 -3.53 26.96
N THR A 698 2.50 -3.51 26.11
CA THR A 698 2.60 -2.92 24.76
C THR A 698 2.16 -1.47 24.74
N SER A 699 1.09 -1.12 25.46
CA SER A 699 0.46 0.20 25.42
C SER A 699 1.37 1.30 25.94
N PRO A 700 1.73 2.32 25.15
CA PRO A 700 2.56 3.45 25.64
C PRO A 700 1.99 4.15 26.88
N ILE A 701 0.67 4.25 27.01
CA ILE A 701 0.00 4.95 28.11
C ILE A 701 0.40 4.39 29.47
N THR A 702 0.69 3.09 29.57
CA THR A 702 1.17 2.42 30.80
C THR A 702 2.45 3.04 31.34
N PHE A 703 3.28 3.61 30.46
CA PHE A 703 4.58 4.19 30.77
C PHE A 703 4.59 5.72 30.74
N ALA A 704 3.45 6.38 30.53
CA ALA A 704 3.33 7.84 30.39
C ALA A 704 3.96 8.62 31.56
N LYS A 705 3.87 8.06 32.78
CA LYS A 705 4.49 8.64 34.01
C LYS A 705 6.00 8.82 33.90
N ASN A 706 6.67 8.12 32.99
CA ASN A 706 8.13 8.16 32.86
C ASN A 706 8.60 9.24 31.86
N LEU A 707 7.70 9.97 31.21
CA LEU A 707 8.11 11.03 30.27
C LEU A 707 9.08 12.02 30.94
N THR A 708 10.27 12.16 30.40
CA THR A 708 11.29 13.13 30.81
C THR A 708 11.72 14.05 29.67
N GLY A 709 11.56 13.58 28.41
CA GLY A 709 11.88 14.31 27.19
C GLY A 709 10.81 15.33 26.78
N LYS A 710 10.99 15.90 25.59
CA LYS A 710 10.03 16.79 24.94
C LYS A 710 9.13 16.00 24.01
N LEU A 711 7.83 16.09 24.21
CA LEU A 711 6.82 15.44 23.40
C LEU A 711 5.97 16.48 22.67
N LEU A 712 5.84 16.33 21.34
CA LEU A 712 4.78 16.93 20.55
C LEU A 712 3.81 15.82 20.12
N LEU A 713 2.57 15.90 20.61
CA LEU A 713 1.49 15.00 20.24
C LEU A 713 0.62 15.69 19.19
N ILE A 714 0.32 15.01 18.07
CA ILE A 714 -0.49 15.54 16.97
C ILE A 714 -1.60 14.57 16.64
N HIS A 715 -2.86 15.03 16.48
CA HIS A 715 -3.96 14.15 16.07
C HIS A 715 -5.05 14.89 15.32
N GLY A 716 -5.72 14.21 14.38
CA GLY A 716 -6.93 14.68 13.70
C GLY A 716 -8.20 14.31 14.47
N THR A 717 -9.13 15.24 14.64
CA THR A 717 -10.40 14.92 15.34
C THR A 717 -11.36 14.08 14.49
N GLY A 718 -11.16 14.03 13.16
CA GLY A 718 -11.92 13.24 12.21
C GLY A 718 -11.26 11.88 11.87
N ASP A 719 -10.32 11.42 12.69
CA ASP A 719 -9.63 10.14 12.50
C ASP A 719 -10.56 8.97 12.84
N ASP A 720 -11.05 8.28 11.81
CA ASP A 720 -11.95 7.13 11.91
C ASP A 720 -11.20 5.78 11.99
N ASN A 721 -9.88 5.81 11.90
CA ASN A 721 -8.99 4.66 12.04
C ASN A 721 -8.43 4.56 13.46
N VAL A 722 -7.53 5.49 13.82
CA VAL A 722 -7.02 5.65 15.17
C VAL A 722 -7.78 6.77 15.87
N HIS A 723 -8.76 6.39 16.65
CA HIS A 723 -9.68 7.37 17.23
C HIS A 723 -8.98 8.39 18.13
N TYR A 724 -9.36 9.66 17.98
CA TYR A 724 -8.89 10.79 18.78
C TYR A 724 -9.01 10.55 20.30
N GLN A 725 -9.98 9.73 20.71
CA GLN A 725 -10.16 9.25 22.09
C GLN A 725 -8.87 8.74 22.72
N GLY A 726 -7.99 8.07 21.94
CA GLY A 726 -6.72 7.57 22.43
C GLY A 726 -5.82 8.68 22.91
N SER A 727 -5.69 9.77 22.15
CA SER A 727 -4.91 10.94 22.54
C SER A 727 -5.49 11.66 23.75
N GLU A 728 -6.82 11.78 23.85
CA GLU A 728 -7.46 12.38 25.05
C GLU A 728 -7.14 11.59 26.32
N ARG A 729 -7.20 10.26 26.25
CA ARG A 729 -6.84 9.41 27.40
C ARG A 729 -5.36 9.51 27.76
N LEU A 730 -4.47 9.60 26.77
CA LEU A 730 -3.04 9.82 27.01
C LEU A 730 -2.78 11.18 27.67
N ILE A 731 -3.45 12.24 27.17
CA ILE A 731 -3.36 13.59 27.74
C ILE A 731 -3.77 13.57 29.21
N ASP A 732 -4.92 12.95 29.54
CA ASP A 732 -5.40 12.82 30.93
C ASP A 732 -4.37 12.11 31.82
N GLU A 733 -3.75 11.03 31.32
CA GLU A 733 -2.73 10.29 32.08
C GLU A 733 -1.45 11.10 32.28
N LEU A 734 -0.98 11.83 31.26
CA LEU A 734 0.18 12.74 31.39
C LEU A 734 -0.10 13.87 32.37
N VAL A 735 -1.31 14.44 32.39
CA VAL A 735 -1.74 15.48 33.34
C VAL A 735 -1.76 14.94 34.77
N LYS A 736 -2.28 13.74 35.02
CA LYS A 736 -2.26 13.08 36.34
C LYS A 736 -0.85 12.97 36.91
N HIS A 737 0.13 12.79 36.05
CA HIS A 737 1.54 12.70 36.44
C HIS A 737 2.31 14.01 36.35
N ASN A 738 1.62 15.14 36.13
CA ASN A 738 2.22 16.49 35.97
C ASN A 738 3.31 16.54 34.89
N LYS A 739 3.13 15.80 33.79
CA LYS A 739 4.05 15.79 32.65
C LYS A 739 3.73 16.93 31.71
N GLN A 740 4.77 17.64 31.25
CA GLN A 740 4.63 18.77 30.32
C GLN A 740 4.91 18.30 28.91
N PHE A 741 4.05 18.66 27.95
CA PHE A 741 4.12 18.30 26.55
C PHE A 741 3.43 19.37 25.69
N GLU A 742 3.69 19.36 24.39
CA GLU A 742 2.98 20.17 23.42
C GLU A 742 1.95 19.28 22.70
N PHE A 743 0.78 19.83 22.39
CA PHE A 743 -0.29 19.11 21.72
C PHE A 743 -0.90 19.97 20.62
N PHE A 744 -1.12 19.37 19.44
CA PHE A 744 -1.84 20.03 18.35
C PHE A 744 -2.94 19.14 17.78
N SER A 745 -4.16 19.65 17.79
CA SER A 745 -5.35 19.01 17.25
C SER A 745 -5.70 19.59 15.88
N TYR A 746 -5.82 18.73 14.86
CA TYR A 746 -6.32 19.12 13.55
C TYR A 746 -7.83 18.88 13.45
N PRO A 747 -8.67 19.95 13.43
CA PRO A 747 -10.13 19.78 13.38
C PRO A 747 -10.57 19.04 12.12
N ASN A 748 -11.38 18.00 12.28
CA ASN A 748 -12.00 17.19 11.23
C ASN A 748 -11.04 16.63 10.16
N ARG A 749 -9.73 16.48 10.50
CA ARG A 749 -8.78 15.79 9.64
C ARG A 749 -8.77 14.30 9.97
N SER A 750 -8.71 13.47 8.90
CA SER A 750 -8.65 12.01 9.01
C SER A 750 -7.27 11.52 9.49
N HIS A 751 -7.11 10.22 9.53
CA HIS A 751 -5.86 9.56 9.91
C HIS A 751 -4.65 10.04 9.11
N SER A 752 -4.82 10.43 7.86
CA SER A 752 -3.71 10.85 6.99
C SER A 752 -3.14 12.24 7.33
N LEU A 753 -3.89 13.12 7.98
CA LEU A 753 -3.54 14.52 8.29
C LEU A 753 -3.12 15.32 7.05
N ARG A 754 -3.76 15.07 5.90
CA ARG A 754 -3.41 15.71 4.61
C ARG A 754 -4.54 16.56 4.02
N GLU A 755 -5.77 16.32 4.45
CA GLU A 755 -6.98 16.98 3.96
C GLU A 755 -6.99 18.46 4.32
N GLY A 756 -7.69 19.23 3.53
CA GLY A 756 -7.89 20.66 3.71
C GLY A 756 -6.68 21.52 3.36
N LYS A 757 -6.95 22.75 3.00
CA LYS A 757 -5.95 23.70 2.50
C LYS A 757 -4.88 24.00 3.56
N GLY A 758 -3.60 23.81 3.20
CA GLY A 758 -2.44 24.18 4.03
C GLY A 758 -2.10 23.18 5.14
N THR A 759 -2.89 22.12 5.38
CA THR A 759 -2.65 21.16 6.47
C THR A 759 -1.26 20.54 6.38
N THR A 760 -0.87 20.04 5.21
CA THR A 760 0.43 19.36 5.02
C THR A 760 1.62 20.29 5.26
N LEU A 761 1.56 21.53 4.78
CA LEU A 761 2.61 22.52 5.02
C LEU A 761 2.70 22.87 6.51
N HIS A 762 1.57 23.18 7.15
CA HIS A 762 1.50 23.51 8.58
C HIS A 762 2.05 22.38 9.45
N TYR A 763 1.66 21.14 9.16
CA TYR A 763 2.11 19.94 9.86
C TYR A 763 3.63 19.78 9.81
N HIS A 764 4.24 19.84 8.62
CA HIS A 764 5.68 19.66 8.48
C HIS A 764 6.49 20.85 9.00
N THR A 765 5.93 22.07 8.93
CA THR A 765 6.55 23.25 9.54
C THR A 765 6.64 23.09 11.06
N MET A 766 5.53 22.73 11.70
CA MET A 766 5.49 22.51 13.15
C MET A 766 6.48 21.41 13.59
N MET A 767 6.58 20.32 12.82
CA MET A 767 7.53 19.25 13.13
C MET A 767 8.99 19.71 13.02
N ALA A 768 9.33 20.44 11.94
CA ALA A 768 10.69 20.95 11.73
C ALA A 768 11.08 21.94 12.84
N ASP A 769 10.20 22.91 13.14
CA ASP A 769 10.41 23.90 14.20
C ASP A 769 10.58 23.26 15.58
N PHE A 770 9.82 22.19 15.87
CA PHE A 770 9.94 21.48 17.14
C PHE A 770 11.30 20.80 17.30
N PHE A 771 11.80 20.13 16.26
CA PHE A 771 13.15 19.56 16.29
C PHE A 771 14.22 20.63 16.39
N GLU A 772 14.14 21.71 15.62
CA GLU A 772 15.10 22.82 15.71
C GLU A 772 15.14 23.44 17.10
N LYS A 773 13.98 23.73 17.66
CA LYS A 773 13.83 24.31 19.00
C LYS A 773 14.48 23.46 20.09
N HIS A 774 14.36 22.14 20.01
CA HIS A 774 14.74 21.26 21.11
C HIS A 774 16.04 20.49 20.91
N LEU A 775 16.56 20.38 19.68
CA LEU A 775 17.79 19.64 19.39
C LEU A 775 18.93 20.53 18.86
N LEU A 776 18.63 21.72 18.25
CA LEU A 776 19.66 22.66 17.74
C LEU A 776 19.85 23.86 18.64
N ALA A 777 18.86 24.30 19.40
CA ALA A 777 19.03 25.39 20.35
C ALA A 777 20.06 25.00 21.41
N LYS A 778 21.05 25.93 21.61
CA LYS A 778 22.12 25.80 22.60
C LYS A 778 21.62 26.11 24.01
#